data_a4beaf5b670e379bfd4c94da189d639a
#
_entry.id   a4beaf5b670e379bfd4c94da189d639a
#
_cell.length_a   1.000
_cell.length_b   1.000
_cell.length_c   1.000
_cell.angle_alpha   90.00
_cell.angle_beta   90.00
_cell.angle_gamma   90.00
#
_symmetry.space_group_name_H-M   'P 1'
#
loop_
_entity.id
_entity.type
_entity.pdbx_description
1 polymer ?
#
loop_
_entity_poly.entity_id
_entity_poly.type
_entity_poly.pdbx_seq_one_letter_code
_entity_poly.pdbx_strand_id
1 'polypeptide(L)'
;MNIQFDLSDCTLSTEDQAVVDAVNEFLALLPDDADPKPALRLAMVILEAADVAPQDDLALVAGFTQSRSLREYVQRLQEEGLSGLWDHPIPGRPAVTTQTPVEKALLRVILGTVIEEHILPDDGVLAQRVNQALSEDRVPEAGRVTASMVETIRLRWDIQRPALNQQLRAAQRSQVPQPDMARLGQTCVGGAFILAVLLVETGWLKLAHLLPMAAKYAVTSTQWLLTAIFAVIYGVRRAFHLDDVRDIGFALLTGRPRPLTHGTFQHLLRAIPAKDAEKFYQASAESEVQATGEGTRRISLDGHNLPRWTRIVELVKGKIGNTGRILKAEEMVLAYDLDAHLWLGLRTYHGTKKLSKGLVEIVRELLKHRGSLKGILRLFFDKGGYSGSIFLALSKESGVRFYVPAMRYASNVTQWEQLQEDDFDATPFTFDKHADWPVDQRPVYRLADTEMTLNVREGSKVVDTVTLRAVVLHDPQGEKPAERWPVVILTDDREIDARALLNEYGDHWGQETAHRIGKHDLYLDILPPGYVLKTQRDDQGELQREVTFDQTAFFLSGWLRCLVFNLMTRFAEEMGGEYAKMWAGTLLRKFIRRPATLYLVGKDLHVVFDPFPGQDELQPLLDKLNAKRTALPWLNNLVVQFSIAQDEPVHPLTEPEKRNRLFGDG
;
A
#
# COMPACT_ATOMS: atom_id res chain seq x y z
N MET A 1 -21.53 22.99 -15.52
CA MET A 1 -21.38 21.98 -16.60
C MET A 1 -22.68 21.97 -17.35
N ASN A 2 -22.74 22.38 -18.64
CA ASN A 2 -24.00 22.32 -19.39
C ASN A 2 -24.22 20.87 -19.83
N ILE A 3 -25.00 20.14 -19.07
CA ILE A 3 -25.45 18.80 -19.41
C ILE A 3 -26.81 18.98 -20.07
N GLN A 4 -26.95 18.54 -21.31
CA GLN A 4 -28.16 18.66 -22.05
C GLN A 4 -28.43 17.35 -22.79
N PHE A 5 -29.66 16.83 -22.72
CA PHE A 5 -30.13 15.74 -23.57
C PHE A 5 -30.39 16.29 -24.96
N ASP A 6 -29.61 15.84 -25.95
CA ASP A 6 -29.78 16.20 -27.33
C ASP A 6 -30.40 15.01 -28.07
N LEU A 7 -31.68 15.15 -28.40
CA LEU A 7 -32.46 14.19 -29.18
C LEU A 7 -32.85 14.79 -30.57
N SER A 8 -32.04 15.73 -31.08
CA SER A 8 -32.28 16.41 -32.37
C SER A 8 -32.35 15.45 -33.55
N ASP A 9 -31.74 14.26 -33.42
CA ASP A 9 -31.80 13.22 -34.47
C ASP A 9 -33.07 12.36 -34.39
N CYS A 10 -33.90 12.54 -33.33
CA CYS A 10 -35.19 11.85 -33.18
C CYS A 10 -36.34 12.72 -33.65
N THR A 11 -37.34 12.10 -34.32
CA THR A 11 -38.58 12.80 -34.72
C THR A 11 -39.52 12.83 -33.53
N LEU A 12 -39.47 13.91 -32.74
CA LEU A 12 -40.28 14.09 -31.53
C LEU A 12 -41.60 14.79 -31.84
N SER A 13 -42.68 14.44 -31.12
CA SER A 13 -43.90 15.21 -31.10
C SER A 13 -43.70 16.52 -30.31
N THR A 14 -44.64 17.48 -30.42
CA THR A 14 -44.58 18.73 -29.65
C THR A 14 -44.66 18.47 -28.14
N GLU A 15 -45.43 17.42 -27.74
CA GLU A 15 -45.55 17.02 -26.34
C GLU A 15 -44.25 16.38 -25.81
N ASP A 16 -43.64 15.51 -26.62
CA ASP A 16 -42.36 14.87 -26.28
C ASP A 16 -41.22 15.89 -26.17
N GLN A 17 -41.19 16.87 -27.07
CA GLN A 17 -40.22 17.96 -27.02
C GLN A 17 -40.36 18.78 -25.73
N ALA A 18 -41.58 19.03 -25.27
CA ALA A 18 -41.82 19.74 -24.00
C ALA A 18 -41.31 18.95 -22.79
N VAL A 19 -41.36 17.60 -22.81
CA VAL A 19 -40.79 16.76 -21.77
C VAL A 19 -39.27 16.83 -21.81
N VAL A 20 -38.64 16.78 -22.97
CA VAL A 20 -37.18 16.93 -23.13
C VAL A 20 -36.70 18.29 -22.64
N ASP A 21 -37.42 19.35 -22.98
CA ASP A 21 -37.09 20.71 -22.54
C ASP A 21 -37.17 20.84 -21.02
N ALA A 22 -38.22 20.28 -20.38
CA ALA A 22 -38.34 20.27 -18.90
C ALA A 22 -37.23 19.47 -18.22
N VAL A 23 -36.81 18.35 -18.81
CA VAL A 23 -35.68 17.56 -18.29
C VAL A 23 -34.37 18.35 -18.42
N ASN A 24 -34.15 19.03 -19.54
CA ASN A 24 -32.97 19.86 -19.76
C ASN A 24 -32.94 21.08 -18.81
N GLU A 25 -34.08 21.72 -18.54
CA GLU A 25 -34.18 22.77 -17.54
C GLU A 25 -33.81 22.24 -16.14
N PHE A 26 -34.30 21.05 -15.78
CA PHE A 26 -33.92 20.40 -14.52
C PHE A 26 -32.42 20.13 -14.44
N LEU A 27 -31.80 19.58 -15.48
CA LEU A 27 -30.36 19.33 -15.52
C LEU A 27 -29.54 20.62 -15.46
N ALA A 28 -30.02 21.71 -16.00
CA ALA A 28 -29.38 23.03 -15.97
C ALA A 28 -29.37 23.67 -14.55
N LEU A 29 -30.28 23.22 -13.67
CA LEU A 29 -30.35 23.68 -12.27
C LEU A 29 -29.31 22.98 -11.35
N LEU A 30 -28.62 21.95 -11.86
CA LEU A 30 -27.63 21.24 -11.06
C LEU A 30 -26.40 22.12 -10.80
N PRO A 31 -25.85 22.11 -9.56
CA PRO A 31 -24.59 22.78 -9.26
C PRO A 31 -23.44 22.27 -10.15
N ASP A 32 -22.49 23.15 -10.47
CA ASP A 32 -21.35 22.82 -11.34
C ASP A 32 -20.43 21.72 -10.78
N ASP A 33 -20.49 21.46 -9.48
CA ASP A 33 -19.72 20.45 -8.75
C ASP A 33 -20.53 19.17 -8.44
N ALA A 34 -21.81 19.11 -8.83
CA ALA A 34 -22.62 17.91 -8.62
C ALA A 34 -22.14 16.74 -9.51
N ASP A 35 -22.23 15.49 -8.99
CA ASP A 35 -22.06 14.31 -9.84
C ASP A 35 -23.25 14.22 -10.81
N PRO A 36 -23.03 14.35 -12.11
CA PRO A 36 -24.12 14.36 -13.08
C PRO A 36 -24.79 12.99 -13.28
N LYS A 37 -24.13 11.89 -12.90
CA LYS A 37 -24.58 10.53 -13.24
C LYS A 37 -25.98 10.18 -12.70
N PRO A 38 -26.29 10.41 -11.40
CA PRO A 38 -27.62 10.07 -10.90
C PRO A 38 -28.72 10.91 -11.55
N ALA A 39 -28.45 12.19 -11.84
CA ALA A 39 -29.40 13.07 -12.50
C ALA A 39 -29.64 12.68 -13.97
N LEU A 40 -28.58 12.31 -14.71
CA LEU A 40 -28.70 11.76 -16.07
C LEU A 40 -29.49 10.45 -16.11
N ARG A 41 -29.27 9.57 -15.13
CA ARG A 41 -30.00 8.30 -14.99
C ARG A 41 -31.48 8.55 -14.69
N LEU A 42 -31.77 9.51 -13.82
CA LEU A 42 -33.16 9.94 -13.56
C LEU A 42 -33.80 10.53 -14.80
N ALA A 43 -33.11 11.41 -15.50
CA ALA A 43 -33.57 12.00 -16.75
C ALA A 43 -33.90 10.93 -17.79
N MET A 44 -33.03 9.95 -17.99
CA MET A 44 -33.29 8.82 -18.90
C MET A 44 -34.55 8.03 -18.49
N VAL A 45 -34.75 7.77 -17.22
CA VAL A 45 -35.91 7.00 -16.73
C VAL A 45 -37.18 7.80 -16.93
N ILE A 46 -37.13 9.12 -16.74
CA ILE A 46 -38.30 10.01 -17.00
C ILE A 46 -38.67 10.02 -18.50
N LEU A 47 -37.65 10.16 -19.36
CA LEU A 47 -37.86 10.18 -20.81
C LEU A 47 -38.35 8.82 -21.34
N GLU A 48 -37.87 7.74 -20.80
CA GLU A 48 -38.34 6.38 -21.10
C GLU A 48 -39.77 6.16 -20.61
N ALA A 49 -40.09 6.58 -19.38
CA ALA A 49 -41.43 6.45 -18.82
C ALA A 49 -42.48 7.31 -19.56
N ALA A 50 -42.05 8.40 -20.20
CA ALA A 50 -42.87 9.25 -21.04
C ALA A 50 -42.94 8.76 -22.50
N ASP A 51 -42.24 7.66 -22.82
CA ASP A 51 -42.18 7.07 -24.20
C ASP A 51 -41.71 8.07 -25.27
N VAL A 52 -40.77 8.97 -24.87
CA VAL A 52 -40.30 10.08 -25.72
C VAL A 52 -39.44 9.59 -26.87
N ALA A 53 -38.58 8.58 -26.62
CA ALA A 53 -37.69 8.00 -27.61
C ALA A 53 -37.37 6.54 -27.31
N PRO A 54 -36.91 5.74 -28.31
CA PRO A 54 -36.50 4.38 -28.11
C PRO A 54 -35.38 4.24 -27.03
N GLN A 55 -35.43 3.18 -26.25
CA GLN A 55 -34.46 2.93 -25.17
C GLN A 55 -33.00 2.94 -25.64
N ASP A 56 -32.74 2.49 -26.86
CA ASP A 56 -31.39 2.46 -27.42
C ASP A 56 -30.86 3.88 -27.69
N ASP A 57 -31.71 4.79 -28.16
CA ASP A 57 -31.37 6.19 -28.44
C ASP A 57 -31.16 6.96 -27.12
N LEU A 58 -32.03 6.77 -26.13
CA LEU A 58 -31.88 7.37 -24.80
C LEU A 58 -30.59 6.90 -24.11
N ALA A 59 -30.25 5.63 -24.22
CA ALA A 59 -29.03 5.09 -23.69
C ALA A 59 -27.78 5.69 -24.36
N LEU A 60 -27.82 5.84 -25.68
CA LEU A 60 -26.73 6.41 -26.48
C LEU A 60 -26.45 7.86 -26.09
N VAL A 61 -27.50 8.69 -26.02
CA VAL A 61 -27.40 10.12 -25.65
C VAL A 61 -26.86 10.29 -24.22
N ALA A 62 -27.21 9.39 -23.32
CA ALA A 62 -26.68 9.39 -21.95
C ALA A 62 -25.27 8.80 -21.83
N GLY A 63 -24.64 8.42 -22.93
CA GLY A 63 -23.27 7.89 -22.95
C GLY A 63 -23.14 6.40 -22.55
N PHE A 64 -24.25 5.65 -22.62
CA PHE A 64 -24.24 4.21 -22.39
C PHE A 64 -24.08 3.43 -23.68
N THR A 65 -23.39 2.31 -23.64
CA THR A 65 -23.14 1.46 -24.82
C THR A 65 -24.28 0.49 -25.15
N GLN A 66 -25.25 0.33 -24.24
CA GLN A 66 -26.35 -0.64 -24.37
C GLN A 66 -27.60 -0.19 -23.61
N SER A 67 -28.79 -0.39 -24.20
CA SER A 67 -30.10 -0.14 -23.58
C SER A 67 -30.40 -1.02 -22.35
N ARG A 68 -29.67 -2.13 -22.19
CA ARG A 68 -29.75 -2.96 -20.99
C ARG A 68 -29.54 -2.16 -19.70
N SER A 69 -28.60 -1.21 -19.70
CA SER A 69 -28.33 -0.36 -18.57
C SER A 69 -29.52 0.50 -18.17
N LEU A 70 -30.30 1.01 -19.16
CA LEU A 70 -31.50 1.78 -18.89
C LEU A 70 -32.56 0.92 -18.17
N ARG A 71 -32.83 -0.30 -18.66
CA ARG A 71 -33.77 -1.22 -18.00
C ARG A 71 -33.37 -1.57 -16.57
N GLU A 72 -32.09 -1.77 -16.34
CA GLU A 72 -31.57 -2.02 -15.00
C GLU A 72 -31.81 -0.82 -14.06
N TYR A 73 -31.68 0.42 -14.55
CA TYR A 73 -31.98 1.62 -13.75
C TYR A 73 -33.49 1.83 -13.54
N VAL A 74 -34.32 1.55 -14.51
CA VAL A 74 -35.81 1.58 -14.36
C VAL A 74 -36.24 0.57 -13.29
N GLN A 75 -35.74 -0.66 -13.36
CA GLN A 75 -36.03 -1.70 -12.37
C GLN A 75 -35.54 -1.28 -10.98
N ARG A 76 -34.32 -0.78 -10.88
CA ARG A 76 -33.73 -0.34 -9.60
C ARG A 76 -34.48 0.85 -9.01
N LEU A 77 -34.94 1.79 -9.84
CA LEU A 77 -35.76 2.90 -9.36
C LEU A 77 -37.11 2.39 -8.79
N GLN A 78 -37.71 1.38 -9.43
CA GLN A 78 -38.95 0.76 -8.93
C GLN A 78 -38.76 0.00 -7.62
N GLU A 79 -37.65 -0.73 -7.49
CA GLU A 79 -37.35 -1.58 -6.31
C GLU A 79 -36.75 -0.78 -5.13
N GLU A 80 -35.88 0.17 -5.42
CA GLU A 80 -35.03 0.87 -4.42
C GLU A 80 -35.32 2.37 -4.31
N GLY A 81 -36.22 2.91 -5.15
CA GLY A 81 -36.48 4.34 -5.24
C GLY A 81 -35.25 5.09 -5.81
N LEU A 82 -35.16 6.39 -5.51
CA LEU A 82 -34.07 7.25 -6.03
C LEU A 82 -32.67 6.73 -5.67
N SER A 83 -32.53 5.94 -4.60
CA SER A 83 -31.24 5.33 -4.23
C SER A 83 -30.73 4.32 -5.26
N GLY A 84 -31.62 3.70 -6.03
CA GLY A 84 -31.27 2.77 -7.11
C GLY A 84 -30.56 3.40 -8.30
N LEU A 85 -30.56 4.73 -8.41
CA LEU A 85 -29.89 5.47 -9.50
C LEU A 85 -28.39 5.70 -9.22
N TRP A 86 -27.93 5.45 -8.01
CA TRP A 86 -26.51 5.54 -7.66
C TRP A 86 -25.77 4.26 -8.07
N ASP A 87 -24.46 4.36 -8.23
CA ASP A 87 -23.65 3.20 -8.57
C ASP A 87 -23.71 2.16 -7.44
N HIS A 88 -24.08 0.93 -7.77
CA HIS A 88 -24.00 -0.17 -6.81
C HIS A 88 -22.55 -0.46 -6.41
N PRO A 89 -22.32 -0.82 -5.15
CA PRO A 89 -21.01 -1.25 -4.72
C PRO A 89 -20.60 -2.52 -5.50
N ILE A 90 -19.33 -2.56 -5.87
CA ILE A 90 -18.72 -3.72 -6.54
C ILE A 90 -18.92 -4.96 -5.65
N PRO A 91 -19.30 -6.14 -6.20
CA PRO A 91 -19.47 -7.36 -5.42
C PRO A 91 -18.24 -7.65 -4.54
N GLY A 92 -18.44 -7.75 -3.23
CA GLY A 92 -17.36 -7.91 -2.23
C GLY A 92 -17.10 -6.69 -1.36
N ARG A 93 -17.65 -5.52 -1.69
CA ARG A 93 -17.77 -4.40 -0.75
C ARG A 93 -19.06 -4.56 0.04
N PRO A 94 -19.07 -4.32 1.38
CA PRO A 94 -20.33 -4.23 2.09
C PRO A 94 -21.23 -3.21 1.39
N ALA A 95 -22.47 -3.57 1.12
CA ALA A 95 -23.45 -2.66 0.57
C ALA A 95 -23.42 -1.37 1.41
N VAL A 96 -23.39 -0.21 0.75
CA VAL A 96 -23.78 1.03 1.41
C VAL A 96 -25.25 0.85 1.72
N THR A 97 -25.53 0.38 2.92
CA THR A 97 -26.90 0.22 3.41
C THR A 97 -27.60 1.57 3.26
N THR A 98 -28.84 1.54 2.81
CA THR A 98 -29.78 2.66 2.85
C THR A 98 -29.50 3.45 4.12
N GLN A 99 -29.26 4.77 3.99
CA GLN A 99 -28.94 5.61 5.13
C GLN A 99 -29.98 5.39 6.24
N THR A 100 -29.52 4.90 7.38
CA THR A 100 -30.39 4.71 8.54
C THR A 100 -30.93 6.05 9.00
N PRO A 101 -32.05 6.08 9.75
CA PRO A 101 -32.53 7.32 10.37
C PRO A 101 -31.43 8.06 11.14
N VAL A 102 -30.54 7.32 11.80
CA VAL A 102 -29.36 7.86 12.52
C VAL A 102 -28.38 8.55 11.57
N GLU A 103 -28.07 7.93 10.45
CA GLU A 103 -27.16 8.52 9.45
C GLU A 103 -27.73 9.78 8.81
N LYS A 104 -29.03 9.81 8.52
CA LYS A 104 -29.72 11.00 8.00
C LYS A 104 -29.72 12.15 9.03
N ALA A 105 -30.01 11.85 10.29
CA ALA A 105 -29.98 12.82 11.37
C ALA A 105 -28.57 13.35 11.59
N LEU A 106 -27.55 12.47 11.57
CA LEU A 106 -26.15 12.86 11.72
C LEU A 106 -25.70 13.79 10.60
N LEU A 107 -26.03 13.48 9.34
CA LEU A 107 -25.69 14.35 8.21
C LEU A 107 -26.33 15.74 8.36
N ARG A 108 -27.61 15.80 8.73
CA ARG A 108 -28.33 17.06 8.99
C ARG A 108 -27.68 17.86 10.11
N VAL A 109 -27.31 17.20 11.22
CA VAL A 109 -26.64 17.84 12.35
C VAL A 109 -25.25 18.34 11.97
N ILE A 110 -24.45 17.57 11.24
CA ILE A 110 -23.14 17.99 10.77
C ILE A 110 -23.27 19.23 9.87
N LEU A 111 -24.15 19.20 8.87
CA LEU A 111 -24.35 20.33 7.95
C LEU A 111 -24.85 21.58 8.68
N GLY A 112 -25.86 21.46 9.54
CA GLY A 112 -26.37 22.59 10.33
C GLY A 112 -25.29 23.20 11.23
N THR A 113 -24.55 22.35 11.94
CA THR A 113 -23.48 22.83 12.83
C THR A 113 -22.34 23.49 12.07
N VAL A 114 -21.95 22.94 10.93
CA VAL A 114 -20.89 23.51 10.08
C VAL A 114 -21.32 24.87 9.51
N ILE A 115 -22.57 25.00 9.09
CA ILE A 115 -23.11 26.28 8.57
C ILE A 115 -23.22 27.34 9.65
N GLU A 116 -23.73 26.97 10.83
CA GLU A 116 -24.04 27.92 11.90
C GLU A 116 -22.82 28.26 12.77
N GLU A 117 -22.04 27.26 13.16
CA GLU A 117 -20.93 27.39 14.11
C GLU A 117 -19.56 27.45 13.45
N HIS A 118 -19.45 27.09 12.15
CA HIS A 118 -18.22 27.02 11.39
C HIS A 118 -17.16 26.13 12.05
N ILE A 119 -17.59 25.13 12.81
CA ILE A 119 -16.76 24.12 13.46
C ILE A 119 -17.55 22.82 13.53
N LEU A 120 -16.84 21.68 13.43
CA LEU A 120 -17.40 20.37 13.75
C LEU A 120 -16.98 19.98 15.17
N PRO A 121 -17.92 19.92 16.14
CA PRO A 121 -17.61 19.58 17.53
C PRO A 121 -17.18 18.12 17.68
N ASP A 122 -16.84 17.71 18.91
CA ASP A 122 -16.49 16.32 19.18
C ASP A 122 -17.68 15.36 18.98
N ASP A 123 -17.36 14.09 18.83
CA ASP A 123 -18.35 13.06 18.51
C ASP A 123 -19.38 12.85 19.65
N GLY A 124 -19.04 13.23 20.89
CA GLY A 124 -19.96 13.22 22.02
C GLY A 124 -21.04 14.29 21.88
N VAL A 125 -20.65 15.52 21.54
CA VAL A 125 -21.58 16.62 21.28
C VAL A 125 -22.46 16.32 20.06
N LEU A 126 -21.86 15.78 18.99
CA LEU A 126 -22.64 15.37 17.83
C LEU A 126 -23.67 14.28 18.18
N ALA A 127 -23.29 13.30 18.99
CA ALA A 127 -24.19 12.23 19.43
C ALA A 127 -25.40 12.80 20.24
N GLN A 128 -25.16 13.80 21.09
CA GLN A 128 -26.23 14.48 21.83
C GLN A 128 -27.19 15.18 20.87
N ARG A 129 -26.70 15.98 19.92
CA ARG A 129 -27.50 16.68 18.93
C ARG A 129 -28.28 15.74 18.00
N VAL A 130 -27.66 14.62 17.60
CA VAL A 130 -28.33 13.58 16.79
C VAL A 130 -29.48 12.95 17.61
N ASN A 131 -29.25 12.61 18.89
CA ASN A 131 -30.31 12.06 19.75
C ASN A 131 -31.46 13.05 19.93
N GLN A 132 -31.16 14.36 20.07
CA GLN A 132 -32.17 15.41 20.13
C GLN A 132 -32.97 15.45 18.80
N ALA A 133 -32.32 15.52 17.65
CA ALA A 133 -32.99 15.55 16.35
C ALA A 133 -33.86 14.31 16.12
N LEU A 134 -33.36 13.12 16.48
CA LEU A 134 -34.15 11.88 16.41
C LEU A 134 -35.35 11.86 17.34
N SER A 135 -35.23 12.49 18.53
CA SER A 135 -36.33 12.65 19.48
C SER A 135 -37.40 13.57 18.94
N GLU A 136 -37.01 14.71 18.33
CA GLU A 136 -37.91 15.64 17.67
C GLU A 136 -38.65 14.98 16.50
N ASP A 137 -37.96 14.18 15.71
CA ASP A 137 -38.51 13.39 14.60
C ASP A 137 -39.28 12.13 15.07
N ARG A 138 -39.35 11.85 16.37
CA ARG A 138 -40.01 10.68 17.00
C ARG A 138 -39.47 9.34 16.50
N VAL A 139 -38.19 9.26 16.27
CA VAL A 139 -37.52 8.06 15.77
C VAL A 139 -37.18 7.10 16.92
N PRO A 140 -37.42 5.77 16.82
CA PRO A 140 -37.16 4.83 17.92
C PRO A 140 -35.70 4.73 18.39
N GLU A 141 -34.76 5.12 17.58
CA GLU A 141 -33.31 5.15 17.88
C GLU A 141 -32.89 6.35 18.74
N ALA A 142 -33.78 7.28 19.01
CA ALA A 142 -33.50 8.44 19.87
C ALA A 142 -32.98 8.00 21.24
N GLY A 143 -31.93 8.66 21.73
CA GLY A 143 -31.26 8.34 22.98
C GLY A 143 -30.29 7.14 22.95
N ARG A 144 -30.17 6.46 21.83
CA ARG A 144 -29.27 5.28 21.68
C ARG A 144 -27.97 5.58 20.92
N VAL A 145 -27.84 6.76 20.31
CA VAL A 145 -26.67 7.14 19.53
C VAL A 145 -25.54 7.50 20.47
N THR A 146 -24.40 6.85 20.31
CA THR A 146 -23.20 7.07 21.12
C THR A 146 -22.12 7.79 20.31
N ALA A 147 -21.14 8.41 20.99
CA ALA A 147 -19.98 9.03 20.36
C ALA A 147 -19.23 8.05 19.41
N SER A 148 -19.06 6.80 19.83
CA SER A 148 -18.40 5.76 19.01
C SER A 148 -19.19 5.44 17.73
N MET A 149 -20.52 5.45 17.77
CA MET A 149 -21.34 5.27 16.56
C MET A 149 -21.16 6.44 15.59
N VAL A 150 -21.18 7.67 16.12
CA VAL A 150 -20.96 8.90 15.33
C VAL A 150 -19.58 8.88 14.67
N GLU A 151 -18.55 8.56 15.43
CA GLU A 151 -17.18 8.42 14.92
C GLU A 151 -17.10 7.39 13.81
N THR A 152 -17.69 6.21 14.00
CA THR A 152 -17.69 5.13 13.02
C THR A 152 -18.36 5.56 11.71
N ILE A 153 -19.51 6.23 11.79
CA ILE A 153 -20.25 6.70 10.62
C ILE A 153 -19.46 7.82 9.91
N ARG A 154 -18.98 8.79 10.66
CA ARG A 154 -18.22 9.93 10.16
C ARG A 154 -16.94 9.48 9.42
N LEU A 155 -16.19 8.53 10.00
CA LEU A 155 -15.00 7.96 9.38
C LEU A 155 -15.33 7.13 8.12
N ARG A 156 -16.48 6.45 8.13
CA ARG A 156 -16.97 5.75 6.92
C ARG A 156 -17.23 6.71 5.76
N TRP A 157 -17.70 7.92 6.07
CA TRP A 157 -17.92 8.99 5.08
C TRP A 157 -16.68 9.80 4.77
N ASP A 158 -15.52 9.43 5.31
CA ASP A 158 -14.24 10.15 5.21
C ASP A 158 -14.29 11.60 5.74
N ILE A 159 -15.22 11.89 6.63
CA ILE A 159 -15.30 13.18 7.32
C ILE A 159 -14.33 13.19 8.48
N GLN A 160 -13.14 13.73 8.25
CA GLN A 160 -12.11 13.87 9.27
C GLN A 160 -12.27 15.21 9.98
N ARG A 161 -12.71 15.18 11.27
CA ARG A 161 -12.97 16.39 12.06
C ARG A 161 -11.81 17.40 12.07
N PRO A 162 -10.54 16.98 12.28
CA PRO A 162 -9.42 17.95 12.27
C PRO A 162 -9.28 18.65 10.92
N ALA A 163 -9.35 17.90 9.82
CA ALA A 163 -9.23 18.43 8.46
C ALA A 163 -10.39 19.38 8.12
N LEU A 164 -11.63 19.00 8.46
CA LEU A 164 -12.80 19.85 8.22
C LEU A 164 -12.75 21.12 9.08
N ASN A 165 -12.43 21.02 10.36
CA ASN A 165 -12.31 22.19 11.24
C ASN A 165 -11.20 23.14 10.79
N GLN A 166 -10.11 22.61 10.23
CA GLN A 166 -9.08 23.43 9.64
C GLN A 166 -9.62 24.23 8.44
N GLN A 167 -10.35 23.57 7.54
CA GLN A 167 -10.95 24.23 6.37
C GLN A 167 -11.92 25.34 6.81
N LEU A 168 -12.77 25.05 7.82
CA LEU A 168 -13.73 25.99 8.34
C LEU A 168 -13.05 27.19 9.02
N ARG A 169 -12.03 26.95 9.86
CA ARG A 169 -11.23 28.03 10.47
C ARG A 169 -10.49 28.87 9.43
N ALA A 170 -9.98 28.25 8.37
CA ALA A 170 -9.34 28.97 7.28
C ALA A 170 -10.31 29.89 6.53
N ALA A 171 -11.58 29.47 6.37
CA ALA A 171 -12.61 30.28 5.75
C ALA A 171 -13.05 31.48 6.62
N GLN A 172 -12.98 31.38 7.95
CA GLN A 172 -13.35 32.45 8.88
C GLN A 172 -12.28 33.51 9.13
N ARG A 173 -11.00 33.20 8.82
CA ARG A 173 -9.90 34.11 9.16
C ARG A 173 -9.93 35.38 8.33
N SER A 174 -10.11 36.52 8.95
CA SER A 174 -9.91 37.84 8.34
C SER A 174 -8.43 38.06 8.00
N GLN A 175 -8.17 38.53 6.80
CA GLN A 175 -6.85 38.67 6.22
C GLN A 175 -6.13 39.90 6.78
N VAL A 176 -5.04 39.68 7.50
CA VAL A 176 -4.04 40.72 7.76
C VAL A 176 -2.74 40.28 7.07
N PRO A 177 -2.21 41.04 6.11
CA PRO A 177 -1.02 40.64 5.36
C PRO A 177 0.25 40.72 6.22
N GLN A 178 1.03 39.63 6.27
CA GLN A 178 2.45 39.72 6.63
C GLN A 178 3.28 39.78 5.36
N PRO A 179 4.20 40.75 5.23
CA PRO A 179 4.77 41.15 3.93
C PRO A 179 5.62 40.10 3.21
N ASP A 180 6.09 39.03 3.86
CA ASP A 180 7.02 38.06 3.25
C ASP A 180 6.58 36.59 3.32
N MET A 181 5.36 36.30 3.76
CA MET A 181 4.85 34.93 3.89
C MET A 181 3.76 34.63 2.86
N ALA A 182 4.02 33.64 2.00
CA ALA A 182 3.05 33.16 1.00
C ALA A 182 2.41 31.85 1.43
N ARG A 183 1.10 31.85 1.67
CA ARG A 183 0.36 30.60 1.82
C ARG A 183 0.23 29.90 0.47
N LEU A 184 0.76 28.67 0.38
CA LEU A 184 0.65 27.83 -0.83
C LEU A 184 -0.65 27.03 -0.86
N GLY A 185 -1.13 26.58 0.30
CA GLY A 185 -2.35 25.80 0.44
C GLY A 185 -2.33 24.90 1.67
N GLN A 186 -3.21 23.92 1.66
CA GLN A 186 -3.31 22.89 2.69
C GLN A 186 -3.08 21.52 2.11
N THR A 187 -2.55 20.62 2.94
CA THR A 187 -2.38 19.19 2.62
C THR A 187 -2.97 18.35 3.74
N CYS A 188 -3.59 17.23 3.39
CA CYS A 188 -4.04 16.24 4.38
C CYS A 188 -2.93 15.29 4.82
N VAL A 189 -1.74 15.38 4.23
CA VAL A 189 -0.62 14.46 4.44
C VAL A 189 0.67 15.25 4.73
N GLY A 190 0.60 16.18 5.69
CA GLY A 190 1.73 17.06 6.06
C GLY A 190 2.99 16.31 6.45
N GLY A 191 2.86 15.17 7.15
CA GLY A 191 3.99 14.32 7.53
C GLY A 191 4.73 13.68 6.34
N ALA A 192 4.16 13.70 5.13
CA ALA A 192 4.89 13.26 3.94
C ALA A 192 6.11 14.15 3.65
N PHE A 193 6.13 15.40 4.11
CA PHE A 193 7.32 16.25 4.02
C PHE A 193 8.45 15.81 4.96
N ILE A 194 8.13 15.19 6.10
CA ILE A 194 9.12 14.53 6.97
C ILE A 194 9.78 13.38 6.19
N LEU A 195 8.96 12.56 5.54
CA LEU A 195 9.46 11.47 4.69
C LEU A 195 10.26 12.00 3.47
N ALA A 196 9.92 13.17 2.95
CA ALA A 196 10.68 13.81 1.88
C ALA A 196 12.08 14.20 2.33
N VAL A 197 12.22 14.73 3.55
CA VAL A 197 13.53 15.02 4.16
C VAL A 197 14.34 13.76 4.33
N LEU A 198 13.78 12.71 4.89
CA LEU A 198 14.45 11.41 5.06
C LEU A 198 14.81 10.78 3.70
N LEU A 199 13.95 10.91 2.69
CA LEU A 199 14.22 10.42 1.33
C LEU A 199 15.45 11.07 0.70
N VAL A 200 15.70 12.36 0.95
CA VAL A 200 16.93 13.03 0.47
C VAL A 200 18.17 12.33 1.04
N GLU A 201 18.11 11.88 2.29
CA GLU A 201 19.23 11.22 2.98
C GLU A 201 19.52 9.81 2.44
N THR A 202 18.53 9.11 1.89
CA THR A 202 18.73 7.75 1.34
C THR A 202 19.64 7.71 0.10
N GLY A 203 19.76 8.80 -0.60
CA GLY A 203 20.48 8.86 -1.87
C GLY A 203 19.74 8.28 -3.07
N TRP A 204 18.55 7.69 -2.93
CA TRP A 204 17.81 7.06 -4.04
C TRP A 204 17.46 8.04 -5.16
N LEU A 205 17.26 9.32 -4.84
CA LEU A 205 16.99 10.35 -5.84
C LEU A 205 18.15 10.54 -6.82
N LYS A 206 19.39 10.29 -6.40
CA LYS A 206 20.56 10.31 -7.28
C LYS A 206 20.52 9.18 -8.29
N LEU A 207 19.81 8.10 -8.01
CA LEU A 207 19.63 6.94 -8.89
C LEU A 207 18.49 7.12 -9.90
N ALA A 208 17.66 8.15 -9.73
CA ALA A 208 16.52 8.39 -10.61
C ALA A 208 16.90 8.47 -12.09
N HIS A 209 18.10 8.98 -12.42
CA HIS A 209 18.60 9.05 -13.80
C HIS A 209 18.71 7.70 -14.50
N LEU A 210 18.76 6.58 -13.74
CA LEU A 210 18.75 5.23 -14.28
C LEU A 210 17.38 4.81 -14.84
N LEU A 211 16.34 5.59 -14.55
CA LEU A 211 14.97 5.38 -15.03
C LEU A 211 14.65 6.39 -16.14
N PRO A 212 14.94 6.09 -17.41
CA PRO A 212 14.78 7.06 -18.49
C PRO A 212 13.29 7.37 -18.72
N MET A 213 12.96 8.66 -18.79
CA MET A 213 11.62 9.14 -19.11
C MET A 213 11.55 9.67 -20.54
N ALA A 214 10.45 9.40 -21.25
CA ALA A 214 10.25 9.90 -22.59
C ALA A 214 10.01 11.42 -22.57
N ALA A 215 10.86 12.19 -23.25
CA ALA A 215 10.87 13.66 -23.24
C ALA A 215 9.53 14.31 -23.60
N LYS A 216 8.73 13.66 -24.46
CA LYS A 216 7.40 14.15 -24.87
C LYS A 216 6.41 14.39 -23.74
N TYR A 217 6.63 13.82 -22.55
CA TYR A 217 5.74 13.98 -21.40
C TYR A 217 6.14 15.12 -20.45
N ALA A 218 7.27 15.80 -20.70
CA ALA A 218 7.81 16.84 -19.82
C ALA A 218 7.86 16.41 -18.34
N VAL A 219 8.27 15.16 -18.10
CA VAL A 219 8.39 14.52 -16.77
C VAL A 219 9.83 14.07 -16.60
N THR A 220 10.49 14.54 -15.56
CA THR A 220 11.84 14.06 -15.23
C THR A 220 11.78 12.72 -14.50
N SER A 221 12.87 11.96 -14.54
CA SER A 221 13.00 10.69 -13.81
C SER A 221 12.78 10.88 -12.31
N THR A 222 13.28 11.97 -11.74
CA THR A 222 13.08 12.32 -10.33
C THR A 222 11.60 12.57 -10.03
N GLN A 223 10.88 13.33 -10.85
CA GLN A 223 9.45 13.60 -10.68
C GLN A 223 8.62 12.33 -10.76
N TRP A 224 8.97 11.42 -11.68
CA TRP A 224 8.29 10.13 -11.79
C TRP A 224 8.53 9.26 -10.55
N LEU A 225 9.80 9.15 -10.09
CA LEU A 225 10.18 8.40 -8.91
C LEU A 225 9.48 8.94 -7.65
N LEU A 226 9.49 10.26 -7.46
CA LEU A 226 8.78 10.92 -6.36
C LEU A 226 7.27 10.62 -6.42
N THR A 227 6.67 10.67 -7.61
CA THR A 227 5.25 10.32 -7.79
C THR A 227 5.00 8.87 -7.37
N ALA A 228 5.87 7.92 -7.75
CA ALA A 228 5.72 6.51 -7.41
C ALA A 228 5.81 6.27 -5.88
N ILE A 229 6.72 6.95 -5.20
CA ILE A 229 6.92 6.84 -3.74
C ILE A 229 5.75 7.50 -2.99
N PHE A 230 5.48 8.78 -3.27
CA PHE A 230 4.47 9.53 -2.51
C PHE A 230 3.04 9.09 -2.81
N ALA A 231 2.75 8.52 -3.98
CA ALA A 231 1.45 7.92 -4.25
C ALA A 231 1.11 6.82 -3.22
N VAL A 232 2.05 5.96 -2.85
CA VAL A 232 1.84 4.92 -1.83
C VAL A 232 1.54 5.55 -0.47
N ILE A 233 2.30 6.57 -0.08
CA ILE A 233 2.16 7.30 1.20
C ILE A 233 0.79 7.99 1.29
N TYR A 234 0.33 8.57 0.18
CA TYR A 234 -1.00 9.19 0.05
C TYR A 234 -2.15 8.17 0.00
N GLY A 235 -1.85 6.87 -0.01
CA GLY A 235 -2.87 5.83 -0.02
C GLY A 235 -3.39 5.48 -1.42
N VAL A 236 -2.69 5.88 -2.45
CA VAL A 236 -3.01 5.53 -3.84
C VAL A 236 -2.74 4.05 -4.06
N ARG A 237 -3.78 3.23 -3.92
CA ARG A 237 -3.67 1.77 -4.06
C ARG A 237 -3.41 1.34 -5.50
N ARG A 238 -4.08 1.97 -6.44
CA ARG A 238 -3.98 1.69 -7.89
C ARG A 238 -3.72 2.99 -8.64
N ALA A 239 -3.02 2.91 -9.75
CA ALA A 239 -2.62 4.09 -10.49
C ALA A 239 -3.79 5.02 -10.86
N PHE A 240 -4.98 4.49 -11.16
CA PHE A 240 -6.13 5.33 -11.53
C PHE A 240 -6.62 6.23 -10.39
N HIS A 241 -6.33 5.91 -9.13
CA HIS A 241 -6.62 6.81 -8.01
C HIS A 241 -5.69 8.04 -7.96
N LEU A 242 -4.64 8.10 -8.81
CA LEU A 242 -3.84 9.33 -8.93
C LEU A 242 -4.66 10.51 -9.44
N ASP A 243 -5.68 10.25 -10.25
CA ASP A 243 -6.54 11.30 -10.80
C ASP A 243 -7.43 11.96 -9.73
N ASP A 244 -7.63 11.27 -8.60
CA ASP A 244 -8.39 11.76 -7.46
C ASP A 244 -7.53 12.63 -6.50
N VAL A 245 -6.20 12.61 -6.67
CA VAL A 245 -5.28 13.38 -5.81
C VAL A 245 -5.29 14.85 -6.23
N ARG A 246 -5.95 15.70 -5.43
CA ARG A 246 -6.08 17.16 -5.64
C ARG A 246 -5.34 17.98 -4.57
N ASP A 247 -4.28 17.42 -4.01
CA ASP A 247 -3.55 17.96 -2.87
C ASP A 247 -2.30 18.74 -3.33
N ILE A 248 -2.16 20.00 -2.89
CA ILE A 248 -0.99 20.84 -3.22
C ILE A 248 0.30 20.26 -2.63
N GLY A 249 0.23 19.62 -1.45
CA GLY A 249 1.38 18.96 -0.85
C GLY A 249 1.89 17.84 -1.74
N PHE A 250 0.99 17.06 -2.37
CA PHE A 250 1.40 16.03 -3.34
C PHE A 250 2.10 16.65 -4.56
N ALA A 251 1.58 17.77 -5.08
CA ALA A 251 2.21 18.49 -6.18
C ALA A 251 3.64 18.93 -5.82
N LEU A 252 3.83 19.53 -4.65
CA LEU A 252 5.14 19.94 -4.15
C LEU A 252 6.08 18.74 -3.93
N LEU A 253 5.57 17.69 -3.26
CA LEU A 253 6.36 16.48 -3.00
C LEU A 253 6.83 15.79 -4.28
N THR A 254 6.09 15.90 -5.36
CA THR A 254 6.45 15.32 -6.66
C THR A 254 7.19 16.29 -7.59
N GLY A 255 7.43 17.54 -7.14
CA GLY A 255 8.12 18.56 -7.92
C GLY A 255 7.36 18.99 -9.18
N ARG A 256 6.03 18.95 -9.15
CA ARG A 256 5.18 19.25 -10.29
C ARG A 256 4.06 20.21 -9.90
N PRO A 257 3.65 21.12 -10.78
CA PRO A 257 2.51 22.02 -10.53
C PRO A 257 1.17 21.28 -10.45
N ARG A 258 1.11 20.08 -11.05
CA ARG A 258 -0.06 19.19 -11.03
C ARG A 258 0.40 17.74 -10.90
N PRO A 259 -0.36 16.86 -10.21
CA PRO A 259 -0.12 15.44 -10.19
C PRO A 259 -0.08 14.85 -11.61
N LEU A 260 0.65 13.76 -11.79
CA LEU A 260 0.57 12.98 -13.04
C LEU A 260 -0.79 12.33 -13.14
N THR A 261 -1.39 12.32 -14.33
CA THR A 261 -2.55 11.48 -14.58
C THR A 261 -2.15 10.00 -14.52
N HIS A 262 -3.09 9.14 -14.14
CA HIS A 262 -2.84 7.70 -14.08
C HIS A 262 -2.34 7.13 -15.42
N GLY A 263 -2.92 7.60 -16.55
CA GLY A 263 -2.50 7.16 -17.88
C GLY A 263 -1.04 7.50 -18.18
N THR A 264 -0.63 8.75 -17.90
CA THR A 264 0.77 9.16 -18.07
C THR A 264 1.70 8.38 -17.16
N PHE A 265 1.36 8.22 -15.88
CA PHE A 265 2.17 7.46 -14.92
C PHE A 265 2.38 6.01 -15.36
N GLN A 266 1.30 5.31 -15.75
CA GLN A 266 1.38 3.92 -16.21
C GLN A 266 2.13 3.79 -17.55
N HIS A 267 1.92 4.75 -18.47
CA HIS A 267 2.64 4.72 -19.74
C HIS A 267 4.15 4.85 -19.52
N LEU A 268 4.57 5.79 -18.68
CA LEU A 268 5.99 5.97 -18.34
C LEU A 268 6.56 4.73 -17.62
N LEU A 269 5.83 4.14 -16.68
CA LEU A 269 6.24 2.90 -16.00
C LEU A 269 6.53 1.77 -17.00
N ARG A 270 5.63 1.57 -17.97
CA ARG A 270 5.77 0.50 -19.00
C ARG A 270 6.83 0.82 -20.05
N ALA A 271 7.19 2.08 -20.21
CA ALA A 271 8.22 2.50 -21.16
C ALA A 271 9.64 2.31 -20.61
N ILE A 272 9.82 2.03 -19.31
CA ILE A 272 11.13 1.79 -18.71
C ILE A 272 11.66 0.44 -19.21
N PRO A 273 12.83 0.41 -19.88
CA PRO A 273 13.45 -0.83 -20.34
C PRO A 273 13.83 -1.75 -19.17
N ALA A 274 13.71 -3.06 -19.33
CA ALA A 274 14.04 -4.05 -18.31
C ALA A 274 15.47 -3.89 -17.76
N LYS A 275 16.44 -3.61 -18.64
CA LYS A 275 17.84 -3.38 -18.27
C LYS A 275 18.03 -2.17 -17.36
N ASP A 276 17.22 -1.12 -17.53
CA ASP A 276 17.35 0.12 -16.76
C ASP A 276 16.60 -0.01 -15.43
N ALA A 277 15.45 -0.68 -15.41
CA ALA A 277 14.78 -1.09 -14.18
C ALA A 277 15.70 -1.98 -13.31
N GLU A 278 16.40 -2.92 -13.92
CA GLU A 278 17.37 -3.77 -13.24
C GLU A 278 18.56 -2.98 -12.67
N LYS A 279 19.11 -2.02 -13.44
CA LYS A 279 20.19 -1.14 -12.93
C LYS A 279 19.75 -0.33 -11.73
N PHE A 280 18.54 0.26 -11.79
CA PHE A 280 17.98 1.02 -10.67
C PHE A 280 17.80 0.12 -9.44
N TYR A 281 17.24 -1.07 -9.64
CA TYR A 281 17.08 -2.06 -8.58
C TYR A 281 18.44 -2.40 -7.95
N GLN A 282 19.42 -2.82 -8.75
CA GLN A 282 20.73 -3.22 -8.26
C GLN A 282 21.41 -2.11 -7.44
N ALA A 283 21.41 -0.87 -7.96
CA ALA A 283 22.04 0.25 -7.28
C ALA A 283 21.31 0.64 -5.97
N SER A 284 19.97 0.62 -5.97
CA SER A 284 19.20 0.94 -4.77
C SER A 284 19.22 -0.20 -3.74
N ALA A 285 19.20 -1.47 -4.16
CA ALA A 285 19.36 -2.61 -3.28
C ALA A 285 20.76 -2.67 -2.66
N GLU A 286 21.81 -2.36 -3.43
CA GLU A 286 23.16 -2.22 -2.91
C GLU A 286 23.22 -1.11 -1.83
N SER A 287 22.62 0.05 -2.09
CA SER A 287 22.53 1.13 -1.10
C SER A 287 21.84 0.67 0.20
N GLU A 288 20.78 -0.12 0.10
CA GLU A 288 20.09 -0.66 1.27
C GLU A 288 20.96 -1.68 2.03
N VAL A 289 21.61 -2.58 1.31
CA VAL A 289 22.54 -3.57 1.90
C VAL A 289 23.72 -2.88 2.58
N GLN A 290 24.30 -1.87 1.95
CA GLN A 290 25.42 -1.10 2.53
C GLN A 290 24.99 -0.35 3.79
N ALA A 291 23.76 0.16 3.83
CA ALA A 291 23.22 0.86 5.01
C ALA A 291 23.06 -0.06 6.24
N THR A 292 22.98 -1.40 6.06
CA THR A 292 22.94 -2.32 7.20
C THR A 292 24.28 -2.45 7.93
N GLY A 293 25.39 -2.05 7.30
CA GLY A 293 26.73 -2.04 7.90
C GLY A 293 27.37 -3.41 8.01
N GLU A 294 28.50 -3.45 8.72
CA GLU A 294 29.26 -4.67 8.99
C GLU A 294 28.59 -5.56 10.04
N GLY A 295 29.03 -6.82 10.11
CA GLY A 295 28.60 -7.79 11.09
C GLY A 295 27.74 -8.91 10.48
N THR A 296 27.42 -9.88 11.32
CA THR A 296 26.48 -10.96 10.97
C THR A 296 25.08 -10.41 10.85
N ARG A 297 24.37 -10.79 9.78
CA ARG A 297 23.00 -10.37 9.51
C ARG A 297 22.07 -11.55 9.36
N ARG A 298 20.89 -11.45 9.97
CA ARG A 298 19.84 -12.45 9.90
C ARG A 298 18.89 -12.05 8.77
N ILE A 299 18.93 -12.81 7.67
CA ILE A 299 18.13 -12.54 6.47
C ILE A 299 17.05 -13.61 6.32
N SER A 300 15.81 -13.20 6.35
CA SER A 300 14.69 -14.08 6.05
C SER A 300 14.34 -14.00 4.56
N LEU A 301 14.19 -15.18 3.92
CA LEU A 301 13.86 -15.31 2.51
C LEU A 301 12.52 -16.02 2.37
N ASP A 302 11.56 -15.38 1.70
CA ASP A 302 10.23 -15.95 1.51
C ASP A 302 9.69 -15.68 0.11
N GLY A 303 8.83 -16.61 -0.34
CA GLY A 303 8.12 -16.54 -1.60
C GLY A 303 6.66 -16.14 -1.41
N HIS A 304 6.25 -15.03 -2.03
CA HIS A 304 4.88 -14.57 -1.98
C HIS A 304 4.16 -14.75 -3.31
N ASN A 305 3.10 -15.58 -3.31
CA ASN A 305 2.27 -15.82 -4.48
C ASN A 305 1.15 -14.79 -4.59
N LEU A 306 1.06 -14.14 -5.75
CA LEU A 306 0.02 -13.19 -6.10
C LEU A 306 -0.95 -13.82 -7.12
N PRO A 307 -2.11 -14.34 -6.69
CA PRO A 307 -3.08 -14.94 -7.60
C PRO A 307 -3.71 -13.87 -8.52
N ARG A 308 -3.87 -14.23 -9.81
CA ARG A 308 -4.45 -13.36 -10.83
C ARG A 308 -5.65 -14.02 -11.51
N TRP A 309 -6.78 -13.37 -11.45
CA TRP A 309 -7.98 -13.76 -12.17
C TRP A 309 -7.92 -13.20 -13.58
N THR A 310 -7.20 -13.89 -14.47
CA THR A 310 -6.93 -13.40 -15.82
C THR A 310 -6.84 -14.52 -16.84
N ARG A 311 -7.08 -14.17 -18.12
CA ARG A 311 -6.90 -15.06 -19.27
C ARG A 311 -5.53 -14.89 -19.94
N ILE A 312 -4.66 -14.03 -19.45
CA ILE A 312 -3.32 -13.80 -20.00
C ILE A 312 -2.57 -15.14 -20.13
N VAL A 313 -2.04 -15.43 -21.33
CA VAL A 313 -1.46 -16.73 -21.66
C VAL A 313 -0.11 -16.92 -20.97
N GLU A 314 0.70 -15.86 -20.89
CA GLU A 314 2.04 -15.91 -20.31
C GLU A 314 2.06 -16.24 -18.81
N LEU A 315 0.97 -15.96 -18.11
CA LEU A 315 0.89 -16.30 -16.69
C LEU A 315 0.59 -17.80 -16.52
N VAL A 316 1.47 -18.48 -15.84
CA VAL A 316 1.40 -19.92 -15.60
C VAL A 316 0.48 -20.21 -14.41
N LYS A 317 -0.32 -21.29 -14.52
CA LYS A 317 -1.13 -21.79 -13.42
C LYS A 317 -0.26 -22.52 -12.39
N GLY A 318 -0.52 -22.29 -11.12
CA GLY A 318 0.11 -22.97 -10.02
C GLY A 318 -0.78 -23.07 -8.79
N LYS A 319 -0.41 -23.93 -7.85
CA LYS A 319 -1.11 -24.10 -6.59
C LYS A 319 -0.83 -22.90 -5.68
N ILE A 320 -1.87 -22.19 -5.25
CA ILE A 320 -1.77 -21.02 -4.39
C ILE A 320 -1.80 -21.44 -2.92
N GLY A 321 -0.62 -21.41 -2.29
CA GLY A 321 -0.45 -21.62 -0.85
C GLY A 321 -1.33 -22.74 -0.27
N ASN A 322 -1.89 -22.50 0.89
CA ASN A 322 -2.76 -23.47 1.60
C ASN A 322 -4.18 -23.57 1.04
N THR A 323 -4.55 -22.76 0.05
CA THR A 323 -5.92 -22.74 -0.50
C THR A 323 -6.23 -23.95 -1.38
N GLY A 324 -5.21 -24.67 -1.83
CA GLY A 324 -5.35 -25.77 -2.79
C GLY A 324 -5.80 -25.37 -4.20
N ARG A 325 -6.16 -24.10 -4.42
CA ARG A 325 -6.64 -23.62 -5.72
C ARG A 325 -5.50 -23.51 -6.72
N ILE A 326 -5.77 -23.90 -7.95
CA ILE A 326 -4.85 -23.78 -9.08
C ILE A 326 -5.27 -22.54 -9.88
N LEU A 327 -4.52 -21.46 -9.76
CA LEU A 327 -4.79 -20.19 -10.42
C LEU A 327 -3.55 -19.71 -11.18
N LYS A 328 -3.74 -18.83 -12.16
CA LYS A 328 -2.64 -18.06 -12.70
C LYS A 328 -2.09 -17.16 -11.61
N ALA A 329 -0.79 -17.07 -11.50
CA ALA A 329 -0.14 -16.32 -10.44
C ALA A 329 1.20 -15.75 -10.89
N GLU A 330 1.65 -14.79 -10.12
CA GLU A 330 3.02 -14.30 -10.08
C GLU A 330 3.59 -14.60 -8.71
N GLU A 331 4.87 -14.77 -8.63
CA GLU A 331 5.59 -14.97 -7.38
C GLU A 331 6.63 -13.89 -7.20
N MET A 332 6.71 -13.36 -5.99
CA MET A 332 7.75 -12.49 -5.52
C MET A 332 8.60 -13.27 -4.53
N VAL A 333 9.91 -13.30 -4.75
CA VAL A 333 10.89 -13.77 -3.76
C VAL A 333 11.51 -12.53 -3.13
N LEU A 334 11.44 -12.46 -1.83
CA LEU A 334 11.80 -11.27 -1.04
C LEU A 334 12.88 -11.64 -0.03
N ALA A 335 13.86 -10.74 0.15
CA ALA A 335 14.88 -10.82 1.18
C ALA A 335 14.68 -9.70 2.20
N TYR A 336 14.52 -10.07 3.46
CA TYR A 336 14.25 -9.17 4.59
C TYR A 336 15.29 -9.32 5.66
N ASP A 337 15.94 -8.21 6.04
CA ASP A 337 16.86 -8.16 7.18
C ASP A 337 16.06 -8.09 8.48
N LEU A 338 16.17 -9.12 9.31
CA LEU A 338 15.45 -9.23 10.58
C LEU A 338 16.01 -8.28 11.66
N ASP A 339 17.26 -7.84 11.50
CA ASP A 339 17.93 -6.97 12.46
C ASP A 339 17.71 -5.49 12.14
N ALA A 340 17.82 -5.13 10.86
CA ALA A 340 17.59 -3.77 10.38
C ALA A 340 16.13 -3.47 10.00
N HIS A 341 15.28 -4.48 9.96
CA HIS A 341 13.88 -4.37 9.52
C HIS A 341 13.71 -3.77 8.12
N LEU A 342 14.60 -4.11 7.17
CA LEU A 342 14.65 -3.58 5.81
C LEU A 342 14.44 -4.68 4.76
N TRP A 343 13.74 -4.35 3.68
CA TRP A 343 13.76 -5.18 2.48
C TRP A 343 15.04 -4.92 1.71
N LEU A 344 15.83 -5.96 1.51
CA LEU A 344 17.14 -5.89 0.85
C LEU A 344 17.16 -6.43 -0.57
N GLY A 345 16.12 -7.16 -0.97
CA GLY A 345 16.05 -7.72 -2.30
C GLY A 345 14.66 -8.20 -2.70
N LEU A 346 14.40 -8.19 -3.99
CA LEU A 346 13.17 -8.65 -4.63
C LEU A 346 13.49 -9.30 -5.97
N ARG A 347 12.90 -10.47 -6.22
CA ARG A 347 12.79 -11.08 -7.55
C ARG A 347 11.35 -11.46 -7.85
N THR A 348 10.96 -11.36 -9.11
CA THR A 348 9.59 -11.67 -9.54
C THR A 348 9.60 -12.71 -10.64
N TYR A 349 8.65 -13.65 -10.58
CA TYR A 349 8.56 -14.78 -11.50
C TYR A 349 7.12 -15.00 -11.94
N HIS A 350 6.93 -15.53 -13.15
CA HIS A 350 5.64 -16.00 -13.61
C HIS A 350 5.28 -17.35 -12.97
N GLY A 351 4.05 -17.49 -12.57
CA GLY A 351 3.52 -18.70 -11.97
C GLY A 351 3.92 -18.85 -10.51
N THR A 352 3.65 -20.03 -9.97
CA THR A 352 4.13 -20.43 -8.65
C THR A 352 5.47 -21.13 -8.82
N LYS A 353 6.49 -20.39 -9.14
CA LYS A 353 7.85 -20.90 -9.02
C LYS A 353 8.13 -21.02 -7.54
N LYS A 354 8.47 -22.23 -7.11
CA LYS A 354 8.86 -22.45 -5.71
C LYS A 354 10.02 -21.52 -5.37
N LEU A 355 10.06 -21.01 -4.16
CA LEU A 355 11.15 -20.20 -3.57
C LEU A 355 12.53 -20.73 -4.01
N SER A 356 12.65 -22.05 -4.13
CA SER A 356 13.84 -22.76 -4.60
C SER A 356 14.46 -22.27 -5.91
N LYS A 357 13.74 -21.58 -6.78
CA LYS A 357 14.29 -21.10 -8.06
C LYS A 357 14.91 -19.72 -7.99
N GLY A 358 14.47 -18.87 -7.05
CA GLY A 358 15.00 -17.51 -6.88
C GLY A 358 15.98 -17.37 -5.73
N LEU A 359 16.03 -18.34 -4.82
CA LEU A 359 16.74 -18.23 -3.56
C LEU A 359 18.25 -18.04 -3.75
N VAL A 360 18.89 -18.89 -4.55
CA VAL A 360 20.34 -18.80 -4.77
C VAL A 360 20.72 -17.52 -5.52
N GLU A 361 19.88 -17.08 -6.45
CA GLU A 361 20.08 -15.84 -7.20
C GLU A 361 20.09 -14.63 -6.25
N ILE A 362 19.05 -14.49 -5.42
CA ILE A 362 18.94 -13.35 -4.51
C ILE A 362 20.05 -13.37 -3.43
N VAL A 363 20.48 -14.54 -2.98
CA VAL A 363 21.60 -14.66 -2.04
C VAL A 363 22.91 -14.19 -2.67
N ARG A 364 23.19 -14.58 -3.92
CA ARG A 364 24.38 -14.10 -4.63
C ARG A 364 24.36 -12.60 -4.87
N GLU A 365 23.20 -12.03 -5.11
CA GLU A 365 23.04 -10.57 -5.20
C GLU A 365 23.34 -9.90 -3.87
N LEU A 366 22.79 -10.39 -2.76
CA LEU A 366 23.08 -9.85 -1.43
C LEU A 366 24.57 -9.90 -1.12
N LEU A 367 25.25 -11.02 -1.41
CA LEU A 367 26.70 -11.14 -1.23
C LEU A 367 27.46 -10.14 -2.11
N LYS A 368 27.06 -9.98 -3.37
CA LYS A 368 27.64 -8.98 -4.28
C LYS A 368 27.43 -7.55 -3.73
N HIS A 369 26.23 -7.22 -3.26
CA HIS A 369 25.91 -5.90 -2.72
C HIS A 369 26.64 -5.62 -1.41
N ARG A 370 26.92 -6.63 -0.59
CA ARG A 370 27.76 -6.47 0.59
C ARG A 370 29.21 -6.09 0.26
N GLY A 371 29.71 -6.56 -0.88
CA GLY A 371 31.07 -6.24 -1.34
C GLY A 371 32.12 -6.57 -0.26
N SER A 372 32.76 -5.56 0.30
CA SER A 372 33.80 -5.70 1.31
C SER A 372 33.29 -5.71 2.78
N LEU A 373 31.98 -5.58 3.01
CA LEU A 373 31.42 -5.62 4.37
C LEU A 373 31.71 -6.97 5.02
N LYS A 374 32.30 -6.95 6.21
CA LYS A 374 32.62 -8.14 6.99
C LYS A 374 31.39 -8.72 7.66
N GLY A 375 31.46 -10.03 7.97
CA GLY A 375 30.41 -10.77 8.65
C GLY A 375 29.70 -11.74 7.73
N ILE A 376 28.87 -12.61 8.27
CA ILE A 376 28.14 -13.65 7.56
C ILE A 376 26.66 -13.31 7.41
N LEU A 377 26.04 -13.85 6.36
CA LEU A 377 24.61 -13.86 6.19
C LEU A 377 24.04 -15.17 6.75
N ARG A 378 23.20 -15.07 7.80
CA ARG A 378 22.40 -16.17 8.30
C ARG A 378 21.05 -16.13 7.59
N LEU A 379 20.79 -17.11 6.76
CA LEU A 379 19.62 -17.17 5.89
C LEU A 379 18.54 -18.05 6.52
N PHE A 380 17.38 -17.50 6.75
CA PHE A 380 16.20 -18.20 7.25
C PHE A 380 15.17 -18.30 6.14
N PHE A 381 14.69 -19.50 5.83
CA PHE A 381 13.65 -19.69 4.84
C PHE A 381 12.78 -20.91 5.15
N ASP A 382 11.58 -20.90 4.59
CA ASP A 382 10.60 -21.93 4.82
C ASP A 382 10.85 -23.20 3.99
N LYS A 383 9.97 -24.19 4.13
CA LYS A 383 9.98 -25.45 3.38
C LYS A 383 9.89 -25.26 1.85
N GLY A 384 9.47 -24.08 1.36
CA GLY A 384 9.46 -23.75 -0.06
C GLY A 384 10.85 -23.75 -0.69
N GLY A 385 11.88 -23.47 0.09
CA GLY A 385 13.28 -23.52 -0.30
C GLY A 385 13.96 -24.89 -0.12
N TYR A 386 13.25 -25.91 0.39
CA TYR A 386 13.84 -27.21 0.69
C TYR A 386 14.25 -27.96 -0.58
N SER A 387 15.56 -28.05 -0.84
CA SER A 387 16.13 -28.78 -1.96
C SER A 387 17.61 -29.10 -1.72
N GLY A 388 18.04 -30.35 -1.88
CA GLY A 388 19.43 -30.73 -1.74
C GLY A 388 20.37 -29.97 -2.68
N SER A 389 19.94 -29.63 -3.90
CA SER A 389 20.71 -28.82 -4.84
C SER A 389 20.92 -27.38 -4.36
N ILE A 390 19.94 -26.81 -3.68
CA ILE A 390 20.07 -25.47 -3.08
C ILE A 390 21.04 -25.51 -1.90
N PHE A 391 20.89 -26.49 -1.01
CA PHE A 391 21.77 -26.65 0.13
C PHE A 391 23.23 -26.81 -0.30
N LEU A 392 23.46 -27.67 -1.31
CA LEU A 392 24.79 -27.84 -1.89
C LEU A 392 25.31 -26.54 -2.53
N ALA A 393 24.45 -25.75 -3.17
CA ALA A 393 24.85 -24.47 -3.77
C ALA A 393 25.17 -23.42 -2.69
N LEU A 394 24.34 -23.31 -1.65
CA LEU A 394 24.55 -22.36 -0.57
C LEU A 394 25.76 -22.71 0.29
N SER A 395 26.01 -24.00 0.58
CA SER A 395 27.19 -24.44 1.35
C SER A 395 28.52 -24.12 0.65
N LYS A 396 28.49 -23.85 -0.68
CA LYS A 396 29.67 -23.41 -1.45
C LYS A 396 29.92 -21.90 -1.40
N GLU A 397 28.91 -21.12 -0.97
CA GLU A 397 29.04 -19.66 -0.91
C GLU A 397 29.75 -19.27 0.41
N SER A 398 30.92 -18.64 0.29
CA SER A 398 31.62 -18.13 1.46
C SER A 398 30.84 -16.97 2.09
N GLY A 399 30.77 -16.94 3.43
CA GLY A 399 30.06 -15.87 4.15
C GLY A 399 28.55 -16.08 4.27
N VAL A 400 28.05 -17.29 4.00
CA VAL A 400 26.64 -17.66 4.16
C VAL A 400 26.51 -18.83 5.13
N ARG A 401 25.46 -18.81 5.93
CA ARG A 401 24.92 -19.94 6.68
C ARG A 401 23.41 -19.96 6.48
N PHE A 402 22.80 -21.14 6.41
CA PHE A 402 21.35 -21.22 6.18
C PHE A 402 20.67 -22.11 7.21
N TYR A 403 19.38 -21.83 7.43
CA TYR A 403 18.52 -22.50 8.38
C TYR A 403 17.15 -22.74 7.73
N VAL A 404 16.75 -24.03 7.65
CA VAL A 404 15.53 -24.45 6.95
C VAL A 404 14.86 -25.61 7.66
N PRO A 405 13.52 -25.61 7.80
CA PRO A 405 12.83 -26.76 8.38
C PRO A 405 12.86 -27.94 7.39
N ALA A 406 13.20 -29.09 7.91
CA ALA A 406 13.22 -30.32 7.13
C ALA A 406 11.80 -30.71 6.65
N MET A 407 11.73 -31.23 5.43
CA MET A 407 10.49 -31.81 4.89
C MET A 407 10.26 -33.21 5.47
N ARG A 408 8.99 -33.54 5.74
CA ARG A 408 8.58 -34.86 6.24
C ARG A 408 8.50 -35.92 5.11
N TYR A 409 9.59 -36.09 4.36
CA TYR A 409 9.71 -37.20 3.43
C TYR A 409 10.00 -38.50 4.20
N ALA A 410 9.55 -39.64 3.69
CA ALA A 410 9.77 -40.93 4.35
C ALA A 410 11.24 -41.17 4.71
N SER A 411 12.17 -40.84 3.81
CA SER A 411 13.61 -40.95 4.07
C SER A 411 14.11 -40.06 5.21
N ASN A 412 13.50 -38.91 5.43
CA ASN A 412 13.87 -38.00 6.51
C ASN A 412 13.29 -38.53 7.86
N VAL A 413 12.01 -38.92 7.80
CA VAL A 413 11.30 -39.46 8.97
C VAL A 413 12.05 -40.69 9.50
N THR A 414 12.49 -41.62 8.64
CA THR A 414 13.27 -42.79 9.06
C THR A 414 14.56 -42.41 9.79
N GLN A 415 15.24 -41.32 9.40
CA GLN A 415 16.43 -40.85 10.12
C GLN A 415 16.07 -40.28 11.52
N TRP A 416 14.93 -39.59 11.64
CA TRP A 416 14.50 -39.05 12.94
C TRP A 416 14.03 -40.15 13.92
N GLU A 417 13.39 -41.20 13.38
CA GLU A 417 12.92 -42.34 14.16
C GLU A 417 14.06 -43.22 14.70
N GLN A 418 15.28 -43.05 14.19
CA GLN A 418 16.48 -43.74 14.67
C GLN A 418 17.08 -43.10 15.93
N LEU A 419 16.66 -41.84 16.28
CA LEU A 419 17.13 -41.17 17.49
C LEU A 419 16.68 -41.93 18.73
N GLN A 420 17.65 -42.22 19.59
CA GLN A 420 17.43 -42.87 20.88
C GLN A 420 17.26 -41.84 21.98
N GLU A 421 16.86 -42.28 23.15
CA GLU A 421 16.68 -41.43 24.36
C GLU A 421 17.96 -40.67 24.69
N ASP A 422 19.12 -41.31 24.57
CA ASP A 422 20.44 -40.75 24.88
C ASP A 422 20.92 -39.73 23.85
N ASP A 423 20.29 -39.60 22.68
CA ASP A 423 20.62 -38.60 21.68
C ASP A 423 20.03 -37.21 22.03
N PHE A 424 19.13 -37.16 23.00
CA PHE A 424 18.50 -35.91 23.43
C PHE A 424 19.22 -35.31 24.63
N ASP A 425 19.32 -33.98 24.66
CA ASP A 425 19.87 -33.23 25.78
C ASP A 425 19.15 -33.60 27.08
N ALA A 426 19.94 -33.80 28.16
CA ALA A 426 19.40 -34.02 29.52
C ALA A 426 18.61 -32.81 30.03
N THR A 427 18.96 -31.60 29.58
CA THR A 427 18.28 -30.35 29.96
C THR A 427 17.20 -30.01 28.95
N PRO A 428 15.93 -29.94 29.33
CA PRO A 428 14.86 -29.53 28.46
C PRO A 428 15.06 -28.13 27.83
N PHE A 429 14.46 -27.89 26.67
CA PHE A 429 14.49 -26.62 25.96
C PHE A 429 13.18 -25.87 26.11
N THR A 430 13.26 -24.58 26.34
CA THR A 430 12.14 -23.64 26.28
C THR A 430 12.58 -22.41 25.48
N PHE A 431 11.76 -21.91 24.60
CA PHE A 431 12.07 -20.69 23.82
C PHE A 431 12.15 -19.48 24.73
N ASP A 432 13.11 -18.57 24.47
CA ASP A 432 13.33 -17.34 25.24
C ASP A 432 12.07 -16.47 25.31
N LYS A 433 11.26 -16.43 24.26
CA LYS A 433 9.98 -15.72 24.24
C LYS A 433 8.95 -16.20 25.26
N HIS A 434 9.16 -17.38 25.86
CA HIS A 434 8.32 -17.93 26.91
C HIS A 434 8.98 -17.84 28.30
N ALA A 435 10.14 -17.21 28.41
CA ALA A 435 10.90 -17.12 29.66
C ALA A 435 10.11 -16.42 30.79
N ASP A 436 9.27 -15.45 30.44
CA ASP A 436 8.43 -14.70 31.40
C ASP A 436 7.09 -15.39 31.75
N TRP A 437 6.79 -16.53 31.12
CA TRP A 437 5.57 -17.27 31.42
C TRP A 437 5.70 -17.99 32.77
N PRO A 438 4.57 -18.26 33.48
CA PRO A 438 4.58 -19.14 34.65
C PRO A 438 5.22 -20.49 34.33
N VAL A 439 6.03 -21.03 35.25
CA VAL A 439 6.84 -22.24 35.01
C VAL A 439 5.99 -23.44 34.59
N ASP A 440 4.79 -23.58 35.16
CA ASP A 440 3.82 -24.63 34.87
C ASP A 440 3.12 -24.48 33.51
N GLN A 441 3.23 -23.30 32.86
CA GLN A 441 2.64 -22.99 31.54
C GLN A 441 3.70 -22.94 30.44
N ARG A 442 5.00 -23.05 30.76
CA ARG A 442 6.07 -23.00 29.77
C ARG A 442 6.08 -24.29 28.93
N PRO A 443 5.98 -24.17 27.59
CA PRO A 443 6.21 -25.30 26.72
C PRO A 443 7.64 -25.84 26.91
N VAL A 444 7.77 -27.12 27.12
CA VAL A 444 9.04 -27.81 27.37
C VAL A 444 9.26 -28.82 26.25
N TYR A 445 10.42 -28.74 25.61
CA TYR A 445 10.79 -29.57 24.48
C TYR A 445 12.04 -30.38 24.78
N ARG A 446 12.18 -31.50 24.06
CA ARG A 446 13.41 -32.29 24.02
C ARG A 446 14.22 -31.84 22.81
N LEU A 447 15.52 -31.65 22.98
CA LEU A 447 16.45 -31.17 21.95
C LEU A 447 17.47 -32.26 21.63
N ALA A 448 17.68 -32.55 20.36
CA ALA A 448 18.81 -33.37 19.88
C ALA A 448 19.56 -32.62 18.77
N ASP A 449 20.87 -32.74 18.76
CA ASP A 449 21.77 -32.15 17.79
C ASP A 449 22.54 -33.26 17.05
N THR A 450 22.21 -33.46 15.79
CA THR A 450 22.69 -34.61 14.99
C THR A 450 23.01 -34.19 13.55
N GLU A 451 23.26 -35.17 12.69
CA GLU A 451 23.46 -34.95 11.28
C GLU A 451 22.40 -35.67 10.45
N MET A 452 22.06 -35.10 9.32
CA MET A 452 21.18 -35.67 8.31
C MET A 452 21.83 -35.65 6.94
N THR A 453 21.75 -36.77 6.21
CA THR A 453 22.20 -36.89 4.82
C THR A 453 21.00 -36.80 3.88
N LEU A 454 21.08 -35.87 2.93
CA LEU A 454 20.06 -35.62 1.93
C LEU A 454 20.55 -35.92 0.54
N ASN A 455 19.68 -36.50 -0.28
CA ASN A 455 19.98 -36.76 -1.69
C ASN A 455 19.85 -35.47 -2.52
N VAL A 456 20.86 -35.18 -3.32
CA VAL A 456 20.81 -34.15 -4.37
C VAL A 456 20.30 -34.82 -5.65
N ARG A 457 19.22 -34.31 -6.21
CA ARG A 457 18.55 -34.92 -7.37
C ARG A 457 18.55 -33.98 -8.57
N GLU A 458 18.81 -34.56 -9.75
CA GLU A 458 18.51 -33.99 -11.06
C GLU A 458 17.41 -34.84 -11.72
N GLY A 459 16.20 -34.27 -11.73
CA GLY A 459 15.00 -35.04 -12.09
C GLY A 459 14.75 -36.18 -11.10
N SER A 460 14.73 -37.44 -11.61
CA SER A 460 14.56 -38.64 -10.78
C SER A 460 15.87 -39.25 -10.27
N LYS A 461 17.03 -38.84 -10.83
CA LYS A 461 18.33 -39.42 -10.48
C LYS A 461 18.94 -38.72 -9.27
N VAL A 462 19.51 -39.49 -8.35
CA VAL A 462 20.40 -39.00 -7.31
C VAL A 462 21.79 -38.80 -7.95
N VAL A 463 22.28 -37.56 -7.92
CA VAL A 463 23.56 -37.17 -8.51
C VAL A 463 24.62 -36.87 -7.45
N ASP A 464 24.22 -36.56 -6.25
CA ASP A 464 25.11 -36.23 -5.12
C ASP A 464 24.37 -36.39 -3.79
N THR A 465 25.08 -36.19 -2.68
CA THR A 465 24.50 -36.13 -1.32
C THR A 465 25.07 -34.92 -0.61
N VAL A 466 24.27 -34.36 0.32
CA VAL A 466 24.75 -33.33 1.23
C VAL A 466 24.42 -33.72 2.66
N THR A 467 25.41 -33.69 3.57
CA THR A 467 25.22 -33.93 4.97
C THR A 467 25.19 -32.60 5.72
N LEU A 468 24.10 -32.36 6.43
CA LEU A 468 23.83 -31.15 7.17
C LEU A 468 23.66 -31.46 8.65
N ARG A 469 23.99 -30.50 9.50
CA ARG A 469 23.61 -30.51 10.91
C ARG A 469 22.08 -30.43 11.01
N ALA A 470 21.50 -31.22 11.89
CA ALA A 470 20.05 -31.31 12.11
C ALA A 470 19.76 -31.08 13.60
N VAL A 471 19.16 -29.93 13.91
CA VAL A 471 18.69 -29.62 15.28
C VAL A 471 17.23 -30.07 15.36
N VAL A 472 16.99 -31.07 16.20
CA VAL A 472 15.70 -31.75 16.34
C VAL A 472 15.03 -31.27 17.62
N LEU A 473 13.83 -30.71 17.47
CA LEU A 473 12.97 -30.26 18.56
C LEU A 473 11.74 -31.19 18.62
N HIS A 474 11.61 -31.93 19.70
CA HIS A 474 10.52 -32.86 19.94
C HIS A 474 9.65 -32.37 21.10
N ASP A 475 8.33 -32.33 20.86
CA ASP A 475 7.33 -32.06 21.90
C ASP A 475 6.80 -33.39 22.47
N PRO A 476 7.20 -33.80 23.67
CA PRO A 476 6.75 -35.04 24.25
C PRO A 476 5.28 -35.01 24.71
N GLN A 477 4.69 -33.82 24.84
CA GLN A 477 3.33 -33.60 25.32
C GLN A 477 2.35 -33.21 24.19
N GLY A 478 2.79 -33.24 22.94
CA GLY A 478 1.97 -32.88 21.79
C GLY A 478 0.67 -33.68 21.71
N GLU A 479 -0.47 -33.00 21.83
CA GLU A 479 -1.80 -33.66 21.85
C GLU A 479 -2.20 -34.14 20.45
N LYS A 480 -1.83 -33.37 19.41
CA LYS A 480 -2.19 -33.70 18.02
C LYS A 480 -1.12 -34.57 17.35
N PRO A 481 -1.50 -35.51 16.49
CA PRO A 481 -0.54 -36.32 15.74
C PRO A 481 0.52 -35.47 14.99
N ALA A 482 0.12 -34.32 14.46
CA ALA A 482 1.03 -33.40 13.78
C ALA A 482 2.03 -32.71 14.73
N GLU A 483 1.69 -32.55 16.00
CA GLU A 483 2.53 -31.92 17.04
C GLU A 483 3.51 -32.92 17.64
N ARG A 484 3.22 -34.23 17.57
CA ARG A 484 4.11 -35.31 18.02
C ARG A 484 5.34 -35.51 17.11
N TRP A 485 5.26 -35.01 15.86
CA TRP A 485 6.41 -35.08 14.97
C TRP A 485 7.43 -34.00 15.31
N PRO A 486 8.71 -34.36 15.38
CA PRO A 486 9.74 -33.36 15.68
C PRO A 486 9.78 -32.28 14.61
N VAL A 487 10.06 -31.06 15.04
CA VAL A 487 10.51 -29.98 14.15
C VAL A 487 12.02 -30.13 14.01
N VAL A 488 12.50 -30.24 12.77
CA VAL A 488 13.92 -30.41 12.50
C VAL A 488 14.38 -29.23 11.68
N ILE A 489 15.38 -28.52 12.18
CA ILE A 489 16.03 -27.42 11.44
C ILE A 489 17.36 -27.93 10.90
N LEU A 490 17.52 -27.85 9.58
CA LEU A 490 18.76 -28.19 8.90
C LEU A 490 19.59 -26.94 8.69
N THR A 491 20.90 -27.09 8.85
CA THR A 491 21.87 -26.00 8.68
C THR A 491 23.25 -26.53 8.29
N ASP A 492 24.03 -25.69 7.60
CA ASP A 492 25.48 -25.88 7.42
C ASP A 492 26.31 -25.17 8.50
N ASP A 493 25.67 -24.44 9.42
CA ASP A 493 26.32 -23.77 10.54
C ASP A 493 26.61 -24.77 11.68
N ARG A 494 27.88 -25.04 11.88
CA ARG A 494 28.34 -25.97 12.93
C ARG A 494 28.81 -25.24 14.22
N GLU A 495 28.84 -23.90 14.17
CA GLU A 495 29.40 -23.09 15.25
C GLU A 495 28.33 -22.56 16.21
N ILE A 496 27.11 -22.26 15.67
CA ILE A 496 26.02 -21.75 16.49
C ILE A 496 25.54 -22.79 17.50
N ASP A 497 25.30 -22.39 18.74
CA ASP A 497 24.65 -23.24 19.73
C ASP A 497 23.23 -23.65 19.29
N ALA A 498 22.84 -24.90 19.52
CA ALA A 498 21.54 -25.43 19.05
C ALA A 498 20.34 -24.69 19.63
N ARG A 499 20.42 -24.23 20.89
CA ARG A 499 19.37 -23.46 21.57
C ARG A 499 19.26 -22.05 21.00
N ALA A 500 20.42 -21.40 20.76
CA ALA A 500 20.49 -20.12 20.09
C ALA A 500 19.93 -20.19 18.67
N LEU A 501 20.25 -21.25 17.92
CA LEU A 501 19.71 -21.50 16.58
C LEU A 501 18.18 -21.55 16.58
N LEU A 502 17.58 -22.29 17.51
CA LEU A 502 16.13 -22.43 17.59
C LEU A 502 15.45 -21.11 17.94
N ASN A 503 16.03 -20.33 18.85
CA ASN A 503 15.52 -19.00 19.19
C ASN A 503 15.61 -18.06 17.98
N GLU A 504 16.77 -17.98 17.30
CA GLU A 504 16.94 -17.18 16.09
C GLU A 504 15.98 -17.62 14.96
N TYR A 505 15.79 -18.95 14.79
CA TYR A 505 14.82 -19.45 13.83
C TYR A 505 13.38 -19.06 14.20
N GLY A 506 13.06 -19.04 15.50
CA GLY A 506 11.77 -18.56 15.99
C GLY A 506 11.47 -17.10 15.63
N ASP A 507 12.51 -16.26 15.56
CA ASP A 507 12.39 -14.83 15.23
C ASP A 507 12.11 -14.55 13.74
N HIS A 508 12.34 -15.53 12.83
CA HIS A 508 12.14 -15.31 11.40
C HIS A 508 10.69 -14.95 11.02
N TRP A 509 9.73 -15.17 11.90
CA TRP A 509 8.34 -14.73 11.77
C TRP A 509 8.21 -13.20 11.65
N GLY A 510 9.26 -12.45 11.97
CA GLY A 510 9.32 -11.00 11.71
C GLY A 510 9.05 -10.64 10.26
N GLN A 511 9.48 -11.50 9.32
CA GLN A 511 9.18 -11.32 7.89
C GLN A 511 7.68 -11.45 7.57
N GLU A 512 6.93 -12.37 8.21
CA GLU A 512 5.49 -12.48 8.01
C GLU A 512 4.78 -11.18 8.41
N THR A 513 5.25 -10.55 9.49
CA THR A 513 4.76 -9.25 9.92
C THR A 513 5.10 -8.17 8.89
N ALA A 514 6.34 -8.14 8.37
CA ALA A 514 6.74 -7.21 7.31
C ALA A 514 5.92 -7.41 6.02
N HIS A 515 5.66 -8.67 5.62
CA HIS A 515 4.77 -8.98 4.51
C HIS A 515 3.35 -8.47 4.75
N ARG A 516 2.81 -8.64 5.96
CA ARG A 516 1.48 -8.15 6.33
C ARG A 516 1.39 -6.64 6.23
N ILE A 517 2.37 -5.92 6.77
CA ILE A 517 2.49 -4.46 6.66
C ILE A 517 2.59 -4.05 5.18
N GLY A 518 3.48 -4.70 4.42
CA GLY A 518 3.65 -4.43 2.99
C GLY A 518 2.34 -4.55 2.21
N LYS A 519 1.53 -5.58 2.50
CA LYS A 519 0.25 -5.80 1.84
C LYS A 519 -0.82 -4.80 2.25
N HIS A 520 -1.04 -4.65 3.56
CA HIS A 520 -2.19 -3.90 4.08
C HIS A 520 -1.95 -2.40 4.05
N ASP A 521 -0.74 -1.97 4.37
CA ASP A 521 -0.44 -0.56 4.55
C ASP A 521 0.19 0.08 3.30
N LEU A 522 0.99 -0.70 2.55
CA LEU A 522 1.76 -0.22 1.40
C LEU A 522 1.37 -0.88 0.07
N TYR A 523 0.30 -1.67 0.07
CA TYR A 523 -0.35 -2.23 -1.13
C TYR A 523 0.56 -3.13 -1.99
N LEU A 524 1.46 -3.89 -1.37
CA LEU A 524 2.42 -4.76 -2.06
C LEU A 524 1.73 -5.82 -2.94
N ASP A 525 0.51 -6.24 -2.58
CA ASP A 525 -0.31 -7.18 -3.36
C ASP A 525 -1.17 -6.51 -4.44
N ILE A 526 -1.25 -5.16 -4.43
CA ILE A 526 -1.99 -4.36 -5.41
C ILE A 526 -1.02 -3.73 -6.40
N LEU A 527 -0.17 -4.54 -7.01
CA LEU A 527 0.75 -4.09 -8.04
C LEU A 527 -0.02 -3.79 -9.35
N PRO A 528 0.53 -2.94 -10.24
CA PRO A 528 -0.13 -2.65 -11.50
C PRO A 528 -0.44 -3.95 -12.22
N PRO A 529 -1.63 -4.07 -12.82
CA PRO A 529 -1.87 -5.20 -13.70
C PRO A 529 -0.82 -5.12 -14.79
N GLY A 530 0.01 -6.16 -14.88
CA GLY A 530 1.03 -6.23 -15.89
C GLY A 530 0.47 -6.36 -17.31
N TYR A 531 -0.86 -6.20 -17.52
CA TYR A 531 -1.39 -6.37 -18.87
C TYR A 531 -1.11 -5.14 -19.72
N VAL A 532 -0.55 -5.41 -20.89
CA VAL A 532 -0.46 -4.47 -21.99
C VAL A 532 -1.36 -4.98 -23.10
N LEU A 533 -2.31 -4.16 -23.51
CA LEU A 533 -3.08 -4.44 -24.68
C LEU A 533 -2.24 -4.08 -25.89
N LYS A 534 -1.69 -5.08 -26.59
CA LYS A 534 -1.05 -4.90 -27.90
C LYS A 534 -2.13 -5.04 -28.97
N THR A 535 -2.24 -4.04 -29.81
CA THR A 535 -3.06 -4.11 -31.00
C THR A 535 -2.12 -4.32 -32.19
N GLN A 536 -2.17 -5.46 -32.80
CA GLN A 536 -1.41 -5.79 -34.02
C GLN A 536 -2.40 -6.07 -35.14
N ARG A 537 -2.02 -5.74 -36.36
CA ARG A 537 -2.73 -6.22 -37.54
C ARG A 537 -2.09 -7.54 -37.95
N ASP A 538 -2.91 -8.55 -38.16
CA ASP A 538 -2.43 -9.81 -38.73
C ASP A 538 -2.14 -9.66 -40.24
N ASP A 539 -1.63 -10.74 -40.83
CA ASP A 539 -1.27 -10.78 -42.24
C ASP A 539 -2.50 -10.56 -43.20
N GLN A 540 -3.71 -10.61 -42.65
CA GLN A 540 -4.97 -10.34 -43.37
C GLN A 540 -5.47 -8.91 -43.13
N GLY A 541 -4.75 -8.09 -42.33
CA GLY A 541 -5.12 -6.71 -42.00
C GLY A 541 -6.13 -6.57 -40.87
N GLU A 542 -6.57 -7.67 -40.26
CA GLU A 542 -7.51 -7.71 -39.16
C GLU A 542 -6.82 -7.26 -37.83
N LEU A 543 -7.54 -6.47 -37.03
CA LEU A 543 -7.05 -5.99 -35.75
C LEU A 543 -7.10 -7.11 -34.69
N GLN A 544 -5.96 -7.67 -34.39
CA GLN A 544 -5.79 -8.61 -33.28
C GLN A 544 -5.41 -7.86 -31.99
N ARG A 545 -6.16 -8.13 -30.94
CA ARG A 545 -5.89 -7.59 -29.61
C ARG A 545 -5.27 -8.66 -28.72
N GLU A 546 -3.98 -8.58 -28.52
CA GLU A 546 -3.26 -9.45 -27.61
C GLU A 546 -3.06 -8.76 -26.24
N VAL A 547 -3.41 -9.44 -25.18
CA VAL A 547 -3.15 -8.98 -23.80
C VAL A 547 -1.89 -9.64 -23.31
N THR A 548 -0.81 -8.87 -23.26
CA THR A 548 0.49 -9.33 -22.75
C THR A 548 0.73 -8.86 -21.32
N PHE A 549 1.69 -9.47 -20.65
CA PHE A 549 2.09 -9.12 -19.29
C PHE A 549 3.40 -8.33 -19.29
N ASP A 550 3.45 -7.24 -18.51
CA ASP A 550 4.67 -6.45 -18.34
C ASP A 550 5.37 -6.79 -17.02
N GLN A 551 6.30 -7.75 -17.11
CA GLN A 551 7.08 -8.20 -15.97
C GLN A 551 7.96 -7.09 -15.37
N THR A 552 8.47 -6.17 -16.20
CA THR A 552 9.34 -5.08 -15.76
C THR A 552 8.56 -4.09 -14.89
N ALA A 553 7.37 -3.68 -15.34
CA ALA A 553 6.50 -2.79 -14.58
C ALA A 553 6.08 -3.42 -13.25
N PHE A 554 5.78 -4.71 -13.25
CA PHE A 554 5.45 -5.46 -12.05
C PHE A 554 6.62 -5.50 -11.05
N PHE A 555 7.80 -5.90 -11.51
CA PHE A 555 9.03 -5.94 -10.72
C PHE A 555 9.38 -4.58 -10.11
N LEU A 556 9.47 -3.54 -10.94
CA LEU A 556 9.83 -2.19 -10.50
C LEU A 556 8.82 -1.63 -9.48
N SER A 557 7.53 -1.83 -9.72
CA SER A 557 6.50 -1.38 -8.77
C SER A 557 6.58 -2.12 -7.43
N GLY A 558 6.90 -3.41 -7.44
CA GLY A 558 7.12 -4.19 -6.23
C GLY A 558 8.29 -3.64 -5.43
N TRP A 559 9.42 -3.41 -6.12
CA TRP A 559 10.62 -2.88 -5.48
C TRP A 559 10.41 -1.48 -4.89
N LEU A 560 9.75 -0.58 -5.62
CA LEU A 560 9.43 0.76 -5.11
C LEU A 560 8.60 0.71 -3.82
N ARG A 561 7.70 -0.26 -3.67
CA ARG A 561 6.95 -0.44 -2.42
C ARG A 561 7.83 -0.97 -1.28
N CYS A 562 8.81 -1.83 -1.60
CA CYS A 562 9.84 -2.23 -0.63
C CYS A 562 10.65 -1.01 -0.16
N LEU A 563 11.05 -0.12 -1.07
CA LEU A 563 11.73 1.13 -0.70
C LEU A 563 10.86 2.05 0.17
N VAL A 564 9.54 2.16 -0.12
CA VAL A 564 8.63 2.92 0.75
C VAL A 564 8.52 2.28 2.13
N PHE A 565 8.50 0.95 2.22
CA PHE A 565 8.55 0.25 3.50
C PHE A 565 9.83 0.63 4.26
N ASN A 566 10.98 0.57 3.59
CA ASN A 566 12.27 0.92 4.18
C ASN A 566 12.31 2.39 4.64
N LEU A 567 11.69 3.31 3.88
CA LEU A 567 11.56 4.70 4.29
C LEU A 567 10.71 4.86 5.55
N MET A 568 9.62 4.09 5.67
CA MET A 568 8.78 4.08 6.87
C MET A 568 9.51 3.48 8.08
N THR A 569 10.35 2.47 7.87
CA THR A 569 11.22 1.91 8.92
C THR A 569 12.20 2.95 9.44
N ARG A 570 12.87 3.69 8.55
CA ARG A 570 13.76 4.80 8.95
C ARG A 570 13.02 5.89 9.71
N PHE A 571 11.80 6.22 9.31
CA PHE A 571 10.97 7.14 10.06
C PHE A 571 10.67 6.60 11.47
N ALA A 572 10.35 5.32 11.59
CA ALA A 572 10.11 4.66 12.88
C ALA A 572 11.36 4.70 13.80
N GLU A 573 12.54 4.45 13.22
CA GLU A 573 13.82 4.54 13.92
C GLU A 573 14.13 5.96 14.40
N GLU A 574 13.89 6.96 13.56
CA GLU A 574 14.06 8.37 13.90
C GLU A 574 13.10 8.84 15.00
N MET A 575 11.89 8.29 15.06
CA MET A 575 10.94 8.50 16.15
C MET A 575 11.43 7.83 17.45
N GLY A 576 12.10 6.68 17.35
CA GLY A 576 12.67 5.95 18.47
C GLY A 576 11.64 5.34 19.43
N GLY A 577 12.13 4.83 20.59
CA GLY A 577 11.28 4.28 21.63
C GLY A 577 10.32 3.18 21.16
N GLU A 578 9.07 3.26 21.57
CA GLU A 578 8.02 2.32 21.15
C GLU A 578 7.69 2.39 19.65
N TYR A 579 7.95 3.56 19.02
CA TYR A 579 7.62 3.79 17.61
C TYR A 579 8.51 3.01 16.67
N ALA A 580 9.75 2.69 17.06
CA ALA A 580 10.68 1.88 16.26
C ALA A 580 10.13 0.48 15.92
N LYS A 581 9.17 -0.02 16.70
CA LYS A 581 8.53 -1.33 16.49
C LYS A 581 7.08 -1.22 15.97
N MET A 582 6.60 -0.01 15.71
CA MET A 582 5.22 0.20 15.26
C MET A 582 5.03 -0.13 13.79
N TRP A 583 3.85 -0.60 13.47
CA TRP A 583 3.44 -0.88 12.09
C TRP A 583 3.36 0.41 11.27
N ALA A 584 3.78 0.33 10.00
CA ALA A 584 3.75 1.46 9.07
C ALA A 584 2.37 2.11 8.97
N GLY A 585 1.29 1.34 8.94
CA GLY A 585 -0.07 1.86 8.90
C GLY A 585 -0.46 2.66 10.14
N THR A 586 0.06 2.31 11.31
CA THR A 586 -0.14 3.09 12.54
C THR A 586 0.63 4.41 12.46
N LEU A 587 1.89 4.37 12.05
CA LEU A 587 2.72 5.57 11.86
C LEU A 587 2.14 6.50 10.79
N LEU A 588 1.67 5.93 9.67
CA LEU A 588 0.99 6.70 8.62
C LEU A 588 -0.23 7.44 9.17
N ARG A 589 -1.07 6.76 9.98
CA ARG A 589 -2.26 7.41 10.58
C ARG A 589 -1.90 8.38 11.69
N LYS A 590 -0.93 8.02 12.54
CA LYS A 590 -0.61 8.83 13.74
C LYS A 590 0.17 10.11 13.39
N PHE A 591 1.07 10.08 12.40
CA PHE A 591 2.01 11.17 12.16
C PHE A 591 2.06 11.68 10.71
N ILE A 592 1.87 10.79 9.71
CA ILE A 592 2.10 11.16 8.32
C ILE A 592 0.83 11.77 7.69
N ARG A 593 -0.31 11.10 7.83
CA ARG A 593 -1.61 11.58 7.31
C ARG A 593 -2.22 12.57 8.28
N ARG A 594 -1.51 13.69 8.47
CA ARG A 594 -1.93 14.80 9.31
C ARG A 594 -2.08 16.06 8.48
N PRO A 595 -3.16 16.82 8.69
CA PRO A 595 -3.34 18.09 8.00
C PRO A 595 -2.24 19.07 8.36
N ALA A 596 -1.80 19.82 7.36
CA ALA A 596 -0.84 20.89 7.52
C ALA A 596 -1.12 22.02 6.53
N THR A 597 -0.81 23.25 6.91
CA THR A 597 -0.80 24.39 6.01
C THR A 597 0.62 24.63 5.53
N LEU A 598 0.78 24.89 4.23
CA LEU A 598 2.06 25.09 3.59
C LEU A 598 2.28 26.57 3.29
N TYR A 599 3.41 27.10 3.72
CA TYR A 599 3.81 28.48 3.49
C TYR A 599 5.19 28.54 2.84
N LEU A 600 5.39 29.54 1.99
CA LEU A 600 6.71 29.90 1.47
C LEU A 600 7.16 31.18 2.16
N VAL A 601 8.30 31.13 2.84
CA VAL A 601 8.92 32.28 3.51
C VAL A 601 10.37 32.39 2.97
N GLY A 602 10.59 33.33 2.08
CA GLY A 602 11.88 33.45 1.42
C GLY A 602 12.26 32.18 0.63
N LYS A 603 13.27 31.44 1.13
CA LYS A 603 13.71 30.13 0.60
C LYS A 603 13.30 28.95 1.48
N ASP A 604 12.47 29.16 2.47
CA ASP A 604 12.04 28.12 3.38
C ASP A 604 10.57 27.74 3.08
N LEU A 605 10.33 26.43 2.98
CA LEU A 605 9.00 25.82 2.89
C LEU A 605 8.57 25.43 4.30
N HIS A 606 7.65 26.19 4.87
CA HIS A 606 7.10 25.90 6.18
C HIS A 606 5.91 24.95 6.10
N VAL A 607 6.00 23.83 6.80
CA VAL A 607 4.95 22.84 6.96
C VAL A 607 4.40 23.00 8.39
N VAL A 608 3.27 23.66 8.50
CA VAL A 608 2.63 23.99 9.79
C VAL A 608 1.51 22.99 10.03
N PHE A 609 1.76 22.02 10.91
CA PHE A 609 0.74 21.04 11.30
C PHE A 609 -0.38 21.67 12.11
N ASP A 610 -1.59 21.20 11.89
CA ASP A 610 -2.65 21.45 12.84
C ASP A 610 -2.39 20.67 14.14
N PRO A 611 -2.85 21.16 15.30
CA PRO A 611 -2.78 20.41 16.55
C PRO A 611 -3.44 19.04 16.41
N PHE A 612 -2.76 17.98 16.87
CA PHE A 612 -3.28 16.61 16.80
C PHE A 612 -2.79 15.77 17.99
N PRO A 613 -3.52 14.71 18.37
CA PRO A 613 -3.04 13.76 19.37
C PRO A 613 -1.72 13.09 18.94
N GLY A 614 -0.70 13.16 19.79
CA GLY A 614 0.64 12.64 19.49
C GLY A 614 1.61 13.69 18.93
N GLN A 615 1.23 14.96 18.92
CA GLN A 615 2.12 16.04 18.47
C GLN A 615 3.38 16.17 19.33
N ASP A 616 3.25 15.97 20.66
CA ASP A 616 4.37 16.10 21.59
C ASP A 616 5.42 15.03 21.38
N GLU A 617 5.00 13.83 20.95
CA GLU A 617 5.91 12.74 20.57
C GLU A 617 6.63 13.01 19.23
N LEU A 618 5.99 13.76 18.31
CA LEU A 618 6.60 14.14 17.04
C LEU A 618 7.56 15.33 17.17
N GLN A 619 7.31 16.24 18.12
CA GLN A 619 8.05 17.51 18.25
C GLN A 619 9.59 17.33 18.30
N PRO A 620 10.16 16.37 19.06
CA PRO A 620 11.62 16.17 19.08
C PRO A 620 12.20 15.84 17.71
N LEU A 621 11.48 15.07 16.88
CA LEU A 621 11.89 14.78 15.53
C LEU A 621 11.82 16.03 14.64
N LEU A 622 10.74 16.82 14.76
CA LEU A 622 10.61 18.07 13.99
C LEU A 622 11.76 19.03 14.32
N ASP A 623 12.11 19.18 15.60
CA ASP A 623 13.24 20.02 16.03
C ASP A 623 14.58 19.54 15.46
N LYS A 624 14.82 18.21 15.47
CA LYS A 624 15.99 17.60 14.86
C LYS A 624 16.07 17.89 13.35
N LEU A 625 14.95 17.74 12.63
CA LEU A 625 14.90 17.98 11.19
C LEU A 625 15.06 19.47 10.85
N ASN A 626 14.46 20.36 11.65
CA ASN A 626 14.63 21.80 11.50
C ASN A 626 16.10 22.22 11.69
N ALA A 627 16.80 21.64 12.67
CA ALA A 627 18.21 21.89 12.90
C ALA A 627 19.09 21.44 11.71
N LYS A 628 18.73 20.35 11.02
CA LYS A 628 19.43 19.86 9.83
C LYS A 628 19.27 20.78 8.61
N ARG A 629 18.19 21.57 8.51
CA ARG A 629 17.89 22.47 7.39
C ARG A 629 17.98 21.79 6.02
N THR A 630 17.37 20.62 5.86
CA THR A 630 17.45 19.84 4.63
C THR A 630 16.73 20.55 3.50
N ALA A 631 17.42 20.72 2.37
CA ALA A 631 16.86 21.27 1.16
C ALA A 631 16.26 20.18 0.26
N LEU A 632 15.14 20.48 -0.40
CA LEU A 632 14.53 19.60 -1.39
C LEU A 632 15.04 19.96 -2.81
N PRO A 633 15.90 19.13 -3.42
CA PRO A 633 16.54 19.47 -4.70
C PRO A 633 15.55 19.70 -5.83
N TRP A 634 14.42 19.02 -5.81
CA TRP A 634 13.36 19.13 -6.84
C TRP A 634 12.42 20.31 -6.65
N LEU A 635 12.59 21.09 -5.58
CA LEU A 635 11.89 22.33 -5.30
C LEU A 635 12.87 23.51 -5.22
N ASN A 636 13.77 23.65 -6.20
CA ASN A 636 14.77 24.72 -6.24
C ASN A 636 15.56 24.87 -4.93
N ASN A 637 15.85 23.74 -4.27
CA ASN A 637 16.54 23.69 -2.98
C ASN A 637 15.84 24.47 -1.85
N LEU A 638 14.51 24.52 -1.84
CA LEU A 638 13.78 25.02 -0.69
C LEU A 638 14.09 24.19 0.54
N VAL A 639 14.41 24.86 1.63
CA VAL A 639 14.63 24.22 2.94
C VAL A 639 13.27 23.99 3.61
N VAL A 640 13.04 22.76 4.09
CA VAL A 640 11.80 22.46 4.82
C VAL A 640 11.96 22.81 6.28
N GLN A 641 10.97 23.52 6.82
CA GLN A 641 10.83 23.84 8.23
C GLN A 641 9.48 23.34 8.72
N PHE A 642 9.48 22.74 9.90
CA PHE A 642 8.29 22.16 10.50
C PHE A 642 7.88 22.91 11.77
N SER A 643 6.58 23.10 11.96
CA SER A 643 6.02 23.58 13.21
C SER A 643 4.62 23.03 13.42
N ILE A 644 4.14 23.11 14.65
CA ILE A 644 2.77 22.79 15.01
C ILE A 644 2.08 24.12 15.34
N ALA A 645 0.91 24.36 14.76
CA ALA A 645 0.17 25.57 15.01
C ALA A 645 -0.19 25.66 16.49
N GLN A 646 0.19 26.76 17.13
CA GLN A 646 -0.40 27.15 18.39
C GLN A 646 -1.80 27.66 18.10
N ASP A 647 -2.71 27.65 19.08
CA ASP A 647 -4.14 28.03 18.88
C ASP A 647 -4.37 29.47 18.34
N GLU A 648 -3.31 30.22 18.09
CA GLU A 648 -3.38 31.53 17.46
C GLU A 648 -3.40 31.45 15.93
N PRO A 649 -4.26 32.23 15.25
CA PRO A 649 -4.45 32.16 13.83
C PRO A 649 -3.27 32.74 13.04
N VAL A 650 -2.69 31.94 12.15
CA VAL A 650 -1.71 32.40 11.15
C VAL A 650 -2.46 32.82 9.88
N HIS A 651 -2.16 34.00 9.36
CA HIS A 651 -2.89 34.64 8.27
C HIS A 651 -2.35 34.27 6.87
N PRO A 652 -3.24 34.08 5.87
CA PRO A 652 -2.85 33.66 4.52
C PRO A 652 -2.52 34.83 3.59
N LEU A 653 -1.62 34.58 2.62
CA LEU A 653 -1.44 35.44 1.44
C LEU A 653 -1.85 34.69 0.16
N THR A 654 -2.52 35.41 -0.72
CA THR A 654 -2.91 34.94 -2.06
C THR A 654 -1.91 35.43 -3.09
N GLU A 655 -1.47 34.54 -4.05
CA GLU A 655 -1.09 35.01 -5.38
C GLU A 655 -0.59 33.91 -6.34
N PRO A 656 -0.87 33.98 -7.67
CA PRO A 656 -0.42 33.05 -8.69
C PRO A 656 1.09 33.12 -9.03
N GLU A 657 1.72 34.28 -8.83
CA GLU A 657 3.13 34.51 -9.18
C GLU A 657 4.14 33.65 -8.42
N LYS A 658 3.72 33.04 -7.32
CA LYS A 658 4.57 32.24 -6.45
C LYS A 658 4.73 30.80 -6.92
N ARG A 659 3.84 30.31 -7.79
CA ARG A 659 3.99 29.00 -8.43
C ARG A 659 5.25 28.91 -9.28
N ASN A 660 5.57 29.96 -10.01
CA ASN A 660 6.75 30.00 -10.89
C ASN A 660 8.07 29.96 -10.12
N ARG A 661 8.11 30.50 -8.87
CA ARG A 661 9.29 30.42 -8.01
C ARG A 661 9.58 29.01 -7.48
N LEU A 662 8.55 28.16 -7.34
CA LEU A 662 8.68 26.79 -6.80
C LEU A 662 9.17 25.80 -7.87
N PHE A 663 8.74 25.98 -9.10
CA PHE A 663 8.91 24.96 -10.15
C PHE A 663 9.89 25.38 -11.23
N GLY A 664 10.40 26.64 -11.19
CA GLY A 664 11.24 27.20 -12.25
C GLY A 664 10.45 27.50 -13.52
N ASP A 665 10.98 28.39 -14.35
CA ASP A 665 10.50 28.59 -15.71
C ASP A 665 10.86 27.34 -16.51
N GLY A 666 9.87 26.46 -16.77
CA GLY A 666 10.02 25.20 -17.47
C GLY A 666 10.19 25.37 -18.98
#